data_c89783901a781a17dcd92ccfd1799761
#
_entry.id   c89783901a781a17dcd92ccfd1799761
#
_cell.length_a   1.000
_cell.length_b   1.000
_cell.length_c   1.000
_cell.angle_alpha   90.00
_cell.angle_beta   90.00
_cell.angle_gamma   90.00
#
_symmetry.space_group_name_H-M   'P 1'
#
loop_
_entity.id
_entity.type
_entity.pdbx_description
1 polymer ?
#
loop_
_entity_poly.entity_id
_entity_poly.type
_entity_poly.pdbx_seq_one_letter_code
_entity_poly.pdbx_strand_id
1 'polypeptide(L)'
;MKKNSFFFILFLAFFSFLNSFSYAENEKIFPAAEHQKGWNECNDLLKFLQANDYNAEKIPILNNSSADFPFNIKLDFLPNSSASEPDFSNDSDEISTLVLLFSIEEIQKDYNFLLKTLDSIQTFSRKGKIELLFTYGDQIAFGSENLISGTEIFADQTADSGNYAAICVKLGRKQNTILPGGGGDCSPAWMIQLVSAAFHENNMFYHLKGGILNTLHRLNILKSDRQTAFFMQKGIPACGVELVSPSKNEEYNSRSAGFIANLAYSFEPENTLEWDRHSRPFVIFNYTVLLSEKFTVMLFILVSAASLFFLCEFYFIHLLQRKLFSRRILRKWYLLVICLVFTMISFTASQYAALFLLKTLKIPVVSAYAVKIILSFLLISFSYFLFFKITKNSGAKIFSMLINVTGILNIFLFSSLDLSLFYLFAFEYFFIVIAQKFKTLPALIFSFFLMAVPFLPYIIEFFTCATEDSLLKILIATPVMNTIFAFAFVPFALAWFKILERLNFIWKSIGIRKKTFIKQNFIAISSAFLIFAAILAAATAFMPDEYKIPAKKLPETQEADASESIEISFYDQDFFEDTIRTFSVKIKNREANVSIKIKGKDGNPVLYSDEIYSYNVPEKTATFRLPAWPPAEMTFSYIADTLQESEIIVTETKHPEEDKFLVLKKSLKIPAKNEKLSKEKSGEI
;
A
#
# COMPACT_ATOMS: atom_id res chain seq x y z
N MET A 1 -24.01 34.22 23.39
CA MET A 1 -23.68 33.92 21.98
C MET A 1 -22.29 34.28 21.48
N LYS A 2 -21.53 35.19 22.11
CA LYS A 2 -20.17 35.61 21.63
C LYS A 2 -19.04 34.62 21.86
N LYS A 3 -19.17 33.56 22.67
CA LYS A 3 -18.11 32.57 22.90
C LYS A 3 -18.00 31.45 21.84
N ASN A 4 -19.11 31.21 21.11
CA ASN A 4 -19.12 30.12 20.11
C ASN A 4 -18.53 30.56 18.75
N SER A 5 -18.56 31.87 18.43
CA SER A 5 -17.99 32.38 17.18
C SER A 5 -16.47 32.33 17.17
N PHE A 6 -15.81 32.50 18.32
CA PHE A 6 -14.35 32.43 18.41
C PHE A 6 -13.82 31.03 18.16
N PHE A 7 -14.51 30.00 18.65
CA PHE A 7 -14.16 28.60 18.37
C PHE A 7 -14.34 28.24 16.89
N PHE A 8 -15.38 28.77 16.24
CA PHE A 8 -15.64 28.53 14.82
C PHE A 8 -14.65 29.25 13.92
N ILE A 9 -14.23 30.46 14.28
CA ILE A 9 -13.19 31.21 13.54
C ILE A 9 -11.83 30.57 13.74
N LEU A 10 -11.50 30.07 14.94
CA LEU A 10 -10.27 29.32 15.21
C LEU A 10 -10.24 27.99 14.44
N PHE A 11 -11.40 27.34 14.31
CA PHE A 11 -11.57 26.13 13.52
C PHE A 11 -11.41 26.38 12.01
N LEU A 12 -11.95 27.47 11.47
CA LEU A 12 -11.79 27.86 10.06
C LEU A 12 -10.37 28.33 9.75
N ALA A 13 -9.74 29.11 10.62
CA ALA A 13 -8.34 29.52 10.47
C ALA A 13 -7.37 28.33 10.55
N PHE A 14 -7.69 27.33 11.40
CA PHE A 14 -6.95 26.10 11.49
C PHE A 14 -7.10 25.23 10.21
N PHE A 15 -8.29 25.21 9.60
CA PHE A 15 -8.55 24.49 8.34
C PHE A 15 -7.86 25.15 7.12
N SER A 16 -7.81 26.48 7.04
CA SER A 16 -7.10 27.14 5.94
C SER A 16 -5.58 27.03 6.06
N PHE A 17 -5.04 26.88 7.28
CA PHE A 17 -3.61 26.58 7.50
C PHE A 17 -3.26 25.13 7.11
N LEU A 18 -4.24 24.22 7.12
CA LEU A 18 -4.08 22.82 6.76
C LEU A 18 -3.78 22.58 5.28
N ASN A 19 -4.27 23.42 4.38
CA ASN A 19 -4.12 23.25 2.93
C ASN A 19 -2.77 23.74 2.38
N SER A 20 -1.89 24.30 3.21
CA SER A 20 -0.62 24.90 2.74
C SER A 20 0.61 23.98 2.85
N PHE A 21 0.46 22.74 3.26
CA PHE A 21 1.56 21.79 3.32
C PHE A 21 1.41 20.68 2.26
N SER A 22 1.86 20.98 1.03
CA SER A 22 2.21 19.91 0.10
C SER A 22 3.62 19.42 0.42
N TYR A 23 3.75 18.15 0.70
CA TYR A 23 5.05 17.49 0.85
C TYR A 23 5.48 17.02 -0.54
N ALA A 24 6.65 17.48 -1.00
CA ALA A 24 7.27 16.93 -2.20
C ALA A 24 7.70 15.49 -1.89
N GLU A 25 7.23 14.52 -2.64
CA GLU A 25 7.71 13.15 -2.58
C GLU A 25 9.18 13.14 -3.02
N ASN A 26 10.05 12.61 -2.15
CA ASN A 26 11.45 12.42 -2.47
C ASN A 26 11.59 11.20 -3.38
N GLU A 27 11.92 11.41 -4.63
CA GLU A 27 12.35 10.33 -5.53
C GLU A 27 13.64 9.69 -4.99
N LYS A 28 13.65 8.38 -4.82
CA LYS A 28 14.88 7.62 -4.59
C LYS A 28 15.65 7.58 -5.90
N ILE A 29 16.77 8.28 -5.95
CA ILE A 29 17.64 8.31 -7.12
C ILE A 29 18.70 7.23 -6.94
N PHE A 30 18.82 6.33 -7.91
CA PHE A 30 19.80 5.25 -7.90
C PHE A 30 21.09 5.66 -8.62
N PRO A 31 22.28 5.16 -8.20
CA PRO A 31 23.54 5.48 -8.85
C PRO A 31 23.60 4.95 -10.30
N ALA A 32 24.20 5.72 -11.19
CA ALA A 32 24.33 5.38 -12.62
C ALA A 32 25.01 4.03 -12.88
N ALA A 33 25.96 3.65 -12.04
CA ALA A 33 26.65 2.36 -12.14
C ALA A 33 25.73 1.14 -11.98
N GLU A 34 24.64 1.25 -11.21
CA GLU A 34 23.66 0.16 -11.05
C GLU A 34 22.77 0.01 -12.29
N HIS A 35 22.47 1.10 -12.99
CA HIS A 35 21.66 1.06 -14.22
C HIS A 35 22.39 0.36 -15.37
N GLN A 36 23.67 0.70 -15.59
CA GLN A 36 24.49 0.09 -16.66
C GLN A 36 24.69 -1.41 -16.43
N LYS A 37 24.80 -1.82 -15.18
CA LYS A 37 24.91 -3.21 -14.79
C LYS A 37 23.70 -4.01 -15.21
N GLY A 38 22.49 -3.53 -14.91
CA GLY A 38 21.24 -4.22 -15.24
C GLY A 38 21.03 -4.45 -16.74
N TRP A 39 21.44 -3.47 -17.58
CA TRP A 39 21.38 -3.61 -19.04
C TRP A 39 22.28 -4.74 -19.58
N ASN A 40 23.51 -4.79 -19.12
CA ASN A 40 24.44 -5.86 -19.49
C ASN A 40 23.89 -7.23 -19.04
N GLU A 41 23.23 -7.24 -17.91
CA GLU A 41 22.60 -8.41 -17.32
C GLU A 41 21.51 -9.02 -18.22
N CYS A 42 20.68 -8.22 -18.89
CA CYS A 42 19.69 -8.73 -19.86
C CYS A 42 20.36 -9.48 -21.03
N ASN A 43 21.40 -8.88 -21.59
CA ASN A 43 22.12 -9.47 -22.72
C ASN A 43 22.89 -10.74 -22.32
N ASP A 44 23.48 -10.78 -21.13
CA ASP A 44 24.22 -11.93 -20.64
C ASP A 44 23.25 -13.09 -20.36
N LEU A 45 22.07 -12.86 -19.78
CA LEU A 45 21.06 -13.89 -19.60
C LEU A 45 20.57 -14.44 -20.94
N LEU A 46 20.30 -13.56 -21.91
CA LEU A 46 19.85 -13.99 -23.23
C LEU A 46 20.89 -14.87 -23.92
N LYS A 47 22.17 -14.45 -23.93
CA LYS A 47 23.27 -15.25 -24.49
C LYS A 47 23.43 -16.60 -23.79
N PHE A 48 23.29 -16.60 -22.46
CA PHE A 48 23.33 -17.82 -21.67
C PHE A 48 22.21 -18.80 -22.05
N LEU A 49 20.98 -18.34 -22.21
CA LEU A 49 19.86 -19.17 -22.63
C LEU A 49 20.03 -19.70 -24.05
N GLN A 50 20.49 -18.87 -24.98
CA GLN A 50 20.74 -19.26 -26.36
C GLN A 50 21.94 -20.28 -26.46
N ALA A 51 22.97 -20.12 -25.63
CA ALA A 51 24.08 -21.04 -25.56
C ALA A 51 23.71 -22.43 -25.02
N ASN A 52 22.59 -22.55 -24.31
CA ASN A 52 22.02 -23.80 -23.81
C ASN A 52 20.83 -24.28 -24.65
N ASP A 53 20.70 -23.85 -25.89
CA ASP A 53 19.70 -24.26 -26.88
C ASP A 53 18.24 -23.93 -26.51
N TYR A 54 18.01 -22.95 -25.63
CA TYR A 54 16.68 -22.47 -25.35
C TYR A 54 16.25 -21.34 -26.32
N ASN A 55 15.04 -21.46 -26.88
CA ASN A 55 14.49 -20.47 -27.80
C ASN A 55 13.91 -19.29 -27.01
N ALA A 56 14.78 -18.35 -26.63
CA ALA A 56 14.43 -17.17 -25.87
C ALA A 56 14.02 -16.01 -26.78
N GLU A 57 12.81 -15.48 -26.55
CA GLU A 57 12.26 -14.35 -27.27
C GLU A 57 12.47 -13.04 -26.49
N LYS A 58 12.83 -11.96 -27.21
CA LYS A 58 12.93 -10.61 -26.65
C LYS A 58 11.57 -9.90 -26.73
N ILE A 59 11.11 -9.38 -25.59
CA ILE A 59 9.93 -8.52 -25.53
C ILE A 59 10.39 -7.10 -25.19
N PRO A 60 10.26 -6.13 -26.12
CA PRO A 60 10.70 -4.75 -25.87
C PRO A 60 9.84 -4.09 -24.80
N ILE A 61 10.46 -3.23 -23.97
CA ILE A 61 9.78 -2.44 -22.94
C ILE A 61 9.24 -1.12 -23.52
N LEU A 62 9.86 -0.61 -24.60
CA LEU A 62 9.39 0.56 -25.34
C LEU A 62 9.24 0.21 -26.82
N ASN A 63 8.09 0.56 -27.41
CA ASN A 63 7.72 0.13 -28.77
C ASN A 63 8.52 0.78 -29.91
N ASN A 64 9.09 1.96 -29.71
CA ASN A 64 9.72 2.76 -30.78
C ASN A 64 11.19 3.09 -30.49
N SER A 65 11.97 2.14 -30.02
CA SER A 65 13.33 2.39 -29.59
C SER A 65 14.38 1.76 -30.52
N SER A 66 15.56 2.35 -30.57
CA SER A 66 16.76 1.82 -31.24
C SER A 66 17.22 0.48 -30.63
N ALA A 67 18.07 -0.28 -31.29
CA ALA A 67 18.48 -1.64 -30.94
C ALA A 67 19.07 -1.84 -29.52
N ASP A 68 19.37 -0.76 -28.79
CA ASP A 68 20.04 -0.75 -27.49
C ASP A 68 19.12 -0.34 -26.33
N PHE A 69 18.04 -1.06 -26.06
CA PHE A 69 17.14 -0.74 -24.97
C PHE A 69 16.81 -1.94 -24.09
N PRO A 70 16.31 -1.72 -22.85
CA PRO A 70 15.91 -2.80 -21.97
C PRO A 70 14.78 -3.63 -22.55
N PHE A 71 14.82 -4.93 -22.32
CA PHE A 71 13.83 -5.88 -22.80
C PHE A 71 13.58 -6.97 -21.76
N ASN A 72 12.40 -7.52 -21.79
CA ASN A 72 12.07 -8.75 -21.09
C ASN A 72 12.49 -9.94 -21.95
N ILE A 73 12.72 -11.10 -21.32
CA ILE A 73 13.02 -12.35 -22.00
C ILE A 73 11.92 -13.35 -21.69
N LYS A 74 11.40 -13.99 -22.72
CA LYS A 74 10.32 -14.97 -22.63
C LYS A 74 10.77 -16.33 -23.16
N LEU A 75 10.36 -17.39 -22.45
CA LEU A 75 10.52 -18.79 -22.87
C LEU A 75 9.17 -19.48 -22.81
N ASP A 76 8.75 -20.12 -23.89
CA ASP A 76 7.49 -20.86 -23.99
C ASP A 76 7.71 -22.36 -23.86
N PHE A 77 6.95 -23.00 -22.98
CA PHE A 77 6.86 -24.44 -22.84
C PHE A 77 5.44 -24.91 -23.16
N LEU A 78 5.28 -25.56 -24.31
CA LEU A 78 3.99 -26.06 -24.76
C LEU A 78 3.57 -27.32 -23.99
N PRO A 79 2.27 -27.61 -23.89
CA PRO A 79 1.78 -28.87 -23.32
C PRO A 79 2.38 -30.07 -24.07
N ASN A 80 2.81 -31.08 -23.35
CA ASN A 80 3.39 -32.31 -23.92
C ASN A 80 2.60 -33.58 -23.53
N SER A 81 1.41 -33.43 -22.91
CA SER A 81 0.52 -34.55 -22.65
C SER A 81 -0.17 -34.96 -23.95
N SER A 82 -0.09 -36.25 -24.29
CA SER A 82 -0.83 -36.88 -25.40
C SER A 82 -2.34 -37.03 -25.16
N ALA A 83 -2.88 -36.38 -24.15
CA ALA A 83 -4.31 -36.29 -23.94
C ALA A 83 -4.88 -35.45 -25.07
N SER A 84 -5.78 -36.05 -25.88
CA SER A 84 -6.63 -35.51 -26.93
C SER A 84 -6.55 -33.98 -27.05
N GLU A 85 -6.16 -33.48 -28.24
CA GLU A 85 -6.19 -32.02 -28.51
C GLU A 85 -7.38 -31.43 -27.81
N PRO A 86 -7.17 -30.53 -26.84
CA PRO A 86 -8.31 -29.86 -26.24
C PRO A 86 -9.03 -29.19 -27.40
N ASP A 87 -10.29 -29.53 -27.64
CA ASP A 87 -11.19 -28.76 -28.47
C ASP A 87 -11.10 -27.34 -27.87
N PHE A 88 -10.30 -26.48 -28.50
CA PHE A 88 -10.25 -25.06 -28.21
C PHE A 88 -11.58 -24.46 -28.65
N SER A 89 -12.63 -24.80 -27.90
CA SER A 89 -13.87 -24.06 -27.96
C SER A 89 -13.50 -22.64 -27.56
N ASN A 90 -13.89 -21.68 -28.37
CA ASN A 90 -13.64 -20.23 -28.20
C ASN A 90 -14.29 -19.64 -26.92
N ASP A 91 -14.32 -20.35 -25.82
CA ASP A 91 -14.74 -19.81 -24.54
C ASP A 91 -13.57 -18.97 -23.99
N SER A 92 -13.71 -17.67 -24.13
CA SER A 92 -12.76 -16.60 -23.80
C SER A 92 -12.41 -16.51 -22.31
N ASP A 93 -12.94 -17.39 -21.47
CA ASP A 93 -12.84 -17.28 -20.00
C ASP A 93 -11.89 -18.31 -19.35
N GLU A 94 -11.24 -19.18 -20.14
CA GLU A 94 -10.33 -20.20 -19.61
C GLU A 94 -8.89 -19.69 -19.55
N ILE A 95 -8.27 -19.72 -18.36
CA ILE A 95 -6.84 -19.45 -18.19
C ILE A 95 -6.06 -20.63 -18.76
N SER A 96 -5.46 -20.44 -19.92
CA SER A 96 -4.69 -21.47 -20.62
C SER A 96 -3.19 -21.40 -20.37
N THR A 97 -2.69 -20.26 -19.88
CA THR A 97 -1.27 -19.98 -19.75
C THR A 97 -0.89 -19.54 -18.33
N LEU A 98 0.05 -20.26 -17.74
CA LEU A 98 0.67 -19.85 -16.46
C LEU A 98 2.02 -19.18 -16.73
N VAL A 99 2.12 -17.92 -16.34
CA VAL A 99 3.37 -17.16 -16.38
C VAL A 99 4.13 -17.34 -15.08
N LEU A 100 5.34 -17.85 -15.13
CA LEU A 100 6.28 -17.88 -14.01
C LEU A 100 7.29 -16.75 -14.22
N LEU A 101 7.15 -15.69 -13.39
CA LEU A 101 7.90 -14.47 -13.54
C LEU A 101 9.10 -14.44 -12.59
N PHE A 102 10.26 -14.09 -13.12
CA PHE A 102 11.50 -13.89 -12.39
C PHE A 102 12.12 -12.53 -12.72
N SER A 103 12.70 -11.87 -11.72
CA SER A 103 13.53 -10.69 -11.99
C SER A 103 14.90 -11.09 -12.53
N ILE A 104 15.37 -10.44 -13.60
CA ILE A 104 16.68 -10.68 -14.22
C ILE A 104 17.78 -10.45 -13.18
N GLU A 105 17.66 -9.40 -12.37
CA GLU A 105 18.63 -9.02 -11.34
C GLU A 105 18.79 -10.08 -10.23
N GLU A 106 17.77 -10.92 -10.03
CA GLU A 106 17.80 -12.00 -9.04
C GLU A 106 18.35 -13.31 -9.63
N ILE A 107 17.92 -13.66 -10.84
CA ILE A 107 18.26 -14.92 -11.51
C ILE A 107 19.75 -15.01 -11.86
N GLN A 108 20.37 -13.88 -12.20
CA GLN A 108 21.79 -13.83 -12.54
C GLN A 108 22.73 -14.27 -11.43
N LYS A 109 22.26 -14.21 -10.19
CA LYS A 109 23.05 -14.63 -9.04
C LYS A 109 23.26 -16.15 -9.00
N ASP A 110 22.45 -16.94 -9.73
CA ASP A 110 22.52 -18.40 -9.73
C ASP A 110 22.01 -19.04 -11.03
N TYR A 111 22.83 -19.03 -12.07
CA TYR A 111 22.53 -19.73 -13.34
C TYR A 111 22.39 -21.25 -13.20
N ASN A 112 23.04 -21.88 -12.20
CA ASN A 112 22.88 -23.30 -11.95
C ASN A 112 21.46 -23.63 -11.47
N PHE A 113 20.89 -22.79 -10.64
CA PHE A 113 19.49 -22.91 -10.26
C PHE A 113 18.57 -22.79 -11.47
N LEU A 114 18.83 -21.80 -12.34
CA LEU A 114 18.05 -21.59 -13.56
C LEU A 114 18.08 -22.84 -14.46
N LEU A 115 19.27 -23.38 -14.77
CA LEU A 115 19.36 -24.58 -15.58
C LEU A 115 18.63 -25.77 -14.99
N LYS A 116 18.81 -26.05 -13.70
CA LYS A 116 18.05 -27.12 -13.02
C LYS A 116 16.55 -26.93 -13.10
N THR A 117 16.09 -25.69 -13.01
CA THR A 117 14.67 -25.36 -13.12
C THR A 117 14.16 -25.61 -14.55
N LEU A 118 14.89 -25.16 -15.57
CA LEU A 118 14.56 -25.36 -16.98
C LEU A 118 14.52 -26.85 -17.34
N ASP A 119 15.55 -27.60 -16.95
CA ASP A 119 15.62 -29.03 -17.18
C ASP A 119 14.47 -29.78 -16.49
N SER A 120 14.14 -29.38 -15.26
CA SER A 120 13.02 -29.97 -14.52
C SER A 120 11.69 -29.67 -15.22
N ILE A 121 11.41 -28.44 -15.64
CA ILE A 121 10.19 -28.07 -16.37
C ILE A 121 10.11 -28.83 -17.71
N GLN A 122 11.22 -29.00 -18.41
CA GLN A 122 11.26 -29.72 -19.68
C GLN A 122 10.98 -31.22 -19.53
N THR A 123 11.40 -31.82 -18.42
CA THR A 123 11.28 -33.25 -18.16
C THR A 123 9.88 -33.67 -17.74
N PHE A 124 9.15 -32.80 -17.02
CA PHE A 124 7.81 -33.11 -16.51
C PHE A 124 6.73 -32.97 -17.58
N SER A 125 5.67 -33.81 -17.47
CA SER A 125 4.46 -33.68 -18.27
C SER A 125 3.69 -32.42 -17.87
N ARG A 126 3.20 -31.65 -18.83
CA ARG A 126 2.45 -30.40 -18.64
C ARG A 126 1.09 -30.48 -19.30
N LYS A 127 0.05 -30.05 -18.61
CA LYS A 127 -1.32 -29.99 -19.12
C LYS A 127 -1.60 -28.62 -19.77
N GLY A 128 -1.06 -27.54 -19.21
CA GLY A 128 -1.21 -26.16 -19.70
C GLY A 128 0.08 -25.60 -20.32
N LYS A 129 -0.05 -24.48 -21.00
CA LYS A 129 1.09 -23.70 -21.49
C LYS A 129 1.78 -23.01 -20.30
N ILE A 130 3.11 -23.12 -20.23
CA ILE A 130 3.93 -22.44 -19.23
C ILE A 130 4.81 -21.43 -19.95
N GLU A 131 4.75 -20.18 -19.50
CA GLU A 131 5.65 -19.12 -19.94
C GLU A 131 6.58 -18.74 -18.81
N LEU A 132 7.89 -18.84 -19.03
CA LEU A 132 8.87 -18.24 -18.14
C LEU A 132 9.17 -16.83 -18.63
N LEU A 133 8.90 -15.86 -17.78
CA LEU A 133 9.13 -14.46 -18.07
C LEU A 133 10.24 -13.92 -17.17
N PHE A 134 11.31 -13.42 -17.76
CA PHE A 134 12.38 -12.72 -17.06
C PHE A 134 12.22 -11.23 -17.30
N THR A 135 11.94 -10.48 -16.24
CA THR A 135 11.59 -9.06 -16.31
C THR A 135 12.75 -8.18 -15.85
N TYR A 136 12.92 -7.06 -16.53
CA TYR A 136 13.95 -6.08 -16.24
C TYR A 136 13.41 -4.90 -15.45
N GLY A 137 14.24 -4.37 -14.56
CA GLY A 137 13.98 -3.11 -13.87
C GLY A 137 12.98 -3.18 -12.71
N ASP A 138 12.47 -4.35 -12.37
CA ASP A 138 11.48 -4.48 -11.30
C ASP A 138 12.01 -4.06 -9.94
N GLN A 139 13.25 -4.42 -9.60
CA GLN A 139 13.87 -4.02 -8.33
C GLN A 139 14.18 -2.52 -8.28
N ILE A 140 14.61 -1.96 -9.39
CA ILE A 140 14.98 -0.54 -9.51
C ILE A 140 13.70 0.31 -9.48
N ALA A 141 12.66 -0.09 -10.22
CA ALA A 141 11.36 0.58 -10.24
C ALA A 141 10.62 0.51 -8.90
N PHE A 142 10.99 -0.40 -8.00
CA PHE A 142 10.35 -0.56 -6.69
C PHE A 142 10.48 0.68 -5.79
N GLY A 143 11.43 1.56 -6.06
CA GLY A 143 11.66 2.81 -5.30
C GLY A 143 11.11 4.07 -5.92
N SER A 144 10.65 4.06 -7.18
CA SER A 144 10.21 5.24 -7.92
C SER A 144 8.90 4.99 -8.65
N GLU A 145 7.90 5.85 -8.43
CA GLU A 145 6.60 5.79 -9.14
C GLU A 145 6.73 6.24 -10.60
N ASN A 146 7.86 6.87 -10.95
CA ASN A 146 8.10 7.43 -12.28
C ASN A 146 8.82 6.45 -13.24
N LEU A 147 9.21 5.26 -12.75
CA LEU A 147 9.87 4.27 -13.58
C LEU A 147 8.90 3.16 -14.00
N ILE A 148 9.01 2.75 -15.27
CA ILE A 148 8.30 1.57 -15.81
C ILE A 148 9.12 0.33 -15.49
N SER A 149 8.45 -0.72 -15.04
CA SER A 149 9.03 -2.06 -14.89
C SER A 149 8.69 -2.96 -16.06
N GLY A 150 9.54 -3.93 -16.31
CA GLY A 150 9.27 -4.95 -17.34
C GLY A 150 7.98 -5.74 -17.07
N THR A 151 7.66 -5.98 -15.79
CA THR A 151 6.40 -6.62 -15.38
C THR A 151 5.18 -5.79 -15.75
N GLU A 152 5.22 -4.47 -15.56
CA GLU A 152 4.12 -3.57 -15.87
C GLU A 152 3.76 -3.60 -17.36
N ILE A 153 4.78 -3.51 -18.23
CA ILE A 153 4.60 -3.56 -19.67
C ILE A 153 4.03 -4.91 -20.13
N PHE A 154 4.55 -6.00 -19.59
CA PHE A 154 4.02 -7.32 -19.95
C PHE A 154 2.56 -7.48 -19.49
N ALA A 155 2.23 -7.02 -18.29
CA ALA A 155 0.86 -7.05 -17.79
C ALA A 155 -0.09 -6.20 -18.67
N ASP A 156 0.37 -5.04 -19.18
CA ASP A 156 -0.39 -4.22 -20.11
C ASP A 156 -0.61 -4.91 -21.45
N GLN A 157 0.43 -5.52 -22.01
CA GLN A 157 0.34 -6.23 -23.30
C GLN A 157 -0.55 -7.47 -23.25
N THR A 158 -0.67 -8.11 -22.08
CA THR A 158 -1.45 -9.35 -21.92
C THR A 158 -2.85 -9.11 -21.35
N ALA A 159 -3.18 -7.89 -20.94
CA ALA A 159 -4.46 -7.57 -20.29
C ALA A 159 -5.69 -7.95 -21.14
N ASP A 160 -5.61 -7.74 -22.44
CA ASP A 160 -6.74 -7.97 -23.35
C ASP A 160 -6.90 -9.44 -23.78
N SER A 161 -5.93 -10.29 -23.50
CA SER A 161 -5.95 -11.69 -23.94
C SER A 161 -6.77 -12.63 -23.05
N GLY A 162 -7.09 -12.22 -21.81
CA GLY A 162 -7.98 -12.94 -20.87
C GLY A 162 -7.47 -14.27 -20.31
N ASN A 163 -6.44 -14.88 -20.91
CA ASN A 163 -6.08 -16.30 -20.72
C ASN A 163 -4.81 -16.52 -19.87
N TYR A 164 -4.42 -15.52 -19.08
CA TYR A 164 -3.17 -15.58 -18.32
C TYR A 164 -3.40 -15.63 -16.80
N ALA A 165 -2.52 -16.39 -16.12
CA ALA A 165 -2.31 -16.29 -14.67
C ALA A 165 -0.81 -16.15 -14.39
N ALA A 166 -0.41 -15.40 -13.35
CA ALA A 166 0.98 -15.11 -13.08
C ALA A 166 1.40 -15.54 -11.67
N ILE A 167 2.55 -16.20 -11.54
CA ILE A 167 3.23 -16.44 -10.26
C ILE A 167 4.56 -15.67 -10.29
N CYS A 168 4.66 -14.63 -9.45
CA CYS A 168 5.83 -13.79 -9.35
C CYS A 168 6.81 -14.40 -8.34
N VAL A 169 7.91 -14.97 -8.80
CA VAL A 169 8.90 -15.67 -7.99
C VAL A 169 10.08 -14.74 -7.67
N LYS A 170 10.31 -14.52 -6.38
CA LYS A 170 11.42 -13.71 -5.85
C LYS A 170 12.44 -14.60 -5.17
N LEU A 171 13.69 -14.43 -5.55
CA LEU A 171 14.81 -15.22 -5.03
C LEU A 171 15.61 -14.43 -4.00
N GLY A 172 16.38 -15.15 -3.18
CA GLY A 172 17.33 -14.51 -2.27
C GLY A 172 16.74 -13.95 -0.99
N ARG A 173 15.57 -14.43 -0.58
CA ARG A 173 14.90 -14.01 0.65
C ARG A 173 15.39 -14.78 1.87
N LYS A 174 15.04 -14.32 3.09
CA LYS A 174 15.43 -14.96 4.36
C LYS A 174 14.62 -16.21 4.67
N GLN A 175 13.41 -16.29 4.16
CA GLN A 175 12.44 -17.38 4.39
C GLN A 175 11.51 -17.54 3.19
N ASN A 176 10.95 -18.73 3.03
CA ASN A 176 9.94 -18.94 2.01
C ASN A 176 8.62 -18.32 2.44
N THR A 177 8.00 -17.58 1.53
CA THR A 177 6.78 -16.82 1.84
C THR A 177 5.81 -16.89 0.65
N ILE A 178 4.54 -17.05 0.94
CA ILE A 178 3.47 -16.83 -0.04
C ILE A 178 2.92 -15.42 0.17
N LEU A 179 2.88 -14.64 -0.90
CA LEU A 179 2.25 -13.32 -0.97
C LEU A 179 0.89 -13.50 -1.66
N PRO A 180 -0.21 -13.64 -0.91
CA PRO A 180 -1.49 -14.07 -1.46
C PRO A 180 -2.27 -12.95 -2.13
N GLY A 181 -1.58 -12.02 -2.79
CA GLY A 181 -2.21 -10.92 -3.50
C GLY A 181 -1.32 -9.71 -3.70
N GLY A 182 -1.89 -8.71 -4.34
CA GLY A 182 -1.25 -7.42 -4.62
C GLY A 182 -2.28 -6.30 -4.81
N GLY A 183 -1.89 -5.04 -4.56
CA GLY A 183 -2.78 -3.90 -4.71
C GLY A 183 -3.98 -3.85 -3.75
N GLY A 184 -4.06 -4.78 -2.80
CA GLY A 184 -5.19 -4.93 -1.88
C GLY A 184 -6.17 -6.04 -2.24
N ASP A 185 -6.03 -6.65 -3.40
CA ASP A 185 -6.82 -7.82 -3.82
C ASP A 185 -6.13 -9.12 -3.44
N CYS A 186 -6.92 -10.18 -3.23
CA CYS A 186 -6.41 -11.51 -2.93
C CYS A 186 -6.29 -12.35 -4.20
N SER A 187 -5.25 -13.19 -4.27
CA SER A 187 -5.09 -14.19 -5.32
C SER A 187 -6.24 -15.21 -5.29
N PRO A 188 -6.59 -15.81 -6.44
CA PRO A 188 -7.60 -16.88 -6.46
C PRO A 188 -7.24 -18.03 -5.52
N ALA A 189 -8.26 -18.66 -4.98
CA ALA A 189 -8.11 -19.77 -4.04
C ALA A 189 -7.28 -20.93 -4.61
N TRP A 190 -7.55 -21.31 -5.87
CA TRP A 190 -6.84 -22.37 -6.56
C TRP A 190 -5.35 -22.09 -6.70
N MET A 191 -4.98 -20.85 -6.97
CA MET A 191 -3.58 -20.45 -7.13
C MET A 191 -2.80 -20.51 -5.80
N ILE A 192 -3.41 -20.05 -4.69
CA ILE A 192 -2.81 -20.17 -3.37
C ILE A 192 -2.68 -21.64 -2.97
N GLN A 193 -3.67 -22.47 -3.31
CA GLN A 193 -3.62 -23.93 -3.06
C GLN A 193 -2.53 -24.59 -3.91
N LEU A 194 -2.40 -24.25 -5.19
CA LEU A 194 -1.34 -24.73 -6.09
C LEU A 194 0.04 -24.45 -5.50
N VAL A 195 0.28 -23.19 -5.10
CA VAL A 195 1.55 -22.77 -4.51
C VAL A 195 1.81 -23.49 -3.17
N SER A 196 0.79 -23.60 -2.30
CA SER A 196 0.95 -24.27 -1.01
C SER A 196 1.20 -25.78 -1.16
N ALA A 197 0.53 -26.45 -2.11
CA ALA A 197 0.75 -27.86 -2.43
C ALA A 197 2.18 -28.09 -2.93
N ALA A 198 2.67 -27.24 -3.85
CA ALA A 198 4.05 -27.34 -4.35
C ALA A 198 5.09 -27.18 -3.23
N PHE A 199 4.87 -26.33 -2.23
CA PHE A 199 5.73 -26.25 -1.03
C PHE A 199 5.70 -27.54 -0.21
N HIS A 200 4.51 -28.12 0.02
CA HIS A 200 4.38 -29.37 0.77
C HIS A 200 5.04 -30.55 0.07
N GLU A 201 4.86 -30.72 -1.23
CA GLU A 201 5.44 -31.80 -2.01
C GLU A 201 6.97 -31.78 -1.99
N ASN A 202 7.57 -30.58 -1.91
CA ASN A 202 9.02 -30.41 -1.82
C ASN A 202 9.56 -30.34 -0.38
N ASN A 203 8.72 -30.64 0.63
CA ASN A 203 9.07 -30.54 2.05
C ASN A 203 9.68 -29.19 2.44
N MET A 204 9.11 -28.11 1.91
CA MET A 204 9.53 -26.73 2.18
C MET A 204 8.51 -26.03 3.09
N PHE A 205 8.99 -25.50 4.21
CA PHE A 205 8.16 -24.66 5.08
C PHE A 205 7.98 -23.29 4.46
N TYR A 206 6.80 -22.71 4.62
CA TYR A 206 6.47 -21.37 4.15
C TYR A 206 5.68 -20.57 5.18
N HIS A 207 5.72 -19.26 5.05
CA HIS A 207 4.88 -18.32 5.79
C HIS A 207 3.95 -17.60 4.83
N LEU A 208 2.78 -17.21 5.32
CA LEU A 208 1.85 -16.38 4.57
C LEU A 208 2.01 -14.92 5.04
N LYS A 209 2.23 -14.00 4.11
CA LYS A 209 2.51 -12.60 4.42
C LYS A 209 1.57 -11.67 3.63
N GLY A 210 1.07 -10.62 4.27
CA GLY A 210 0.33 -9.54 3.60
C GLY A 210 -1.19 -9.75 3.54
N GLY A 211 -1.72 -10.95 3.76
CA GLY A 211 -3.15 -11.23 3.61
C GLY A 211 -4.07 -10.48 4.58
N ILE A 212 -3.56 -10.02 5.72
CA ILE A 212 -4.34 -9.28 6.72
C ILE A 212 -4.38 -7.79 6.39
N LEU A 213 -3.38 -7.24 5.69
CA LEU A 213 -3.19 -5.81 5.46
C LEU A 213 -3.76 -5.30 4.13
N ASN A 214 -4.59 -6.08 3.43
CA ASN A 214 -5.15 -5.72 2.13
C ASN A 214 -5.82 -4.33 2.13
N THR A 215 -6.55 -3.98 3.20
CA THR A 215 -7.14 -2.65 3.34
C THR A 215 -6.11 -1.53 3.33
N LEU A 216 -4.95 -1.71 3.98
CA LEU A 216 -3.88 -0.70 4.02
C LEU A 216 -3.20 -0.56 2.66
N HIS A 217 -3.13 -1.64 1.88
CA HIS A 217 -2.66 -1.61 0.49
C HIS A 217 -3.66 -0.87 -0.42
N ARG A 218 -4.98 -1.11 -0.29
CA ARG A 218 -6.01 -0.36 -1.02
C ARG A 218 -6.02 1.13 -0.71
N LEU A 219 -5.72 1.50 0.53
CA LEU A 219 -5.58 2.89 0.95
C LEU A 219 -4.22 3.50 0.57
N ASN A 220 -3.37 2.76 -0.15
CA ASN A 220 -2.02 3.17 -0.53
C ASN A 220 -1.15 3.63 0.65
N ILE A 221 -1.43 3.12 1.86
CA ILE A 221 -0.61 3.36 3.06
C ILE A 221 0.61 2.46 3.04
N LEU A 222 0.41 1.17 2.70
CA LEU A 222 1.48 0.20 2.51
C LEU A 222 1.68 -0.03 1.02
N LYS A 223 2.95 -0.09 0.60
CA LYS A 223 3.29 -0.55 -0.75
C LYS A 223 3.07 -2.06 -0.79
N SER A 224 2.21 -2.51 -1.69
CA SER A 224 2.05 -3.93 -1.99
C SER A 224 3.22 -4.44 -2.81
N ASP A 225 3.30 -5.75 -2.99
CA ASP A 225 4.17 -6.32 -4.02
C ASP A 225 3.79 -5.75 -5.39
N ARG A 226 4.72 -5.01 -6.00
CA ARG A 226 4.44 -4.25 -7.21
C ARG A 226 4.20 -5.17 -8.41
N GLN A 227 4.94 -6.28 -8.49
CA GLN A 227 4.80 -7.24 -9.60
C GLN A 227 3.40 -7.88 -9.60
N THR A 228 2.99 -8.48 -8.49
CA THR A 228 1.63 -9.04 -8.34
C THR A 228 0.55 -7.98 -8.50
N ALA A 229 0.77 -6.78 -7.98
CA ALA A 229 -0.21 -5.69 -8.07
C ALA A 229 -0.48 -5.27 -9.51
N PHE A 230 0.52 -5.20 -10.39
CA PHE A 230 0.33 -4.84 -11.79
C PHE A 230 -0.59 -5.84 -12.51
N PHE A 231 -0.34 -7.13 -12.38
CA PHE A 231 -1.21 -8.15 -12.97
C PHE A 231 -2.65 -8.05 -12.45
N MET A 232 -2.79 -7.95 -11.13
CA MET A 232 -4.13 -7.92 -10.51
C MET A 232 -4.92 -6.65 -10.87
N GLN A 233 -4.26 -5.50 -11.02
CA GLN A 233 -4.89 -4.25 -11.50
C GLN A 233 -5.40 -4.37 -12.94
N LYS A 234 -4.74 -5.19 -13.76
CA LYS A 234 -5.14 -5.49 -15.13
C LYS A 234 -6.16 -6.65 -15.24
N GLY A 235 -6.62 -7.18 -14.11
CA GLY A 235 -7.56 -8.28 -14.08
C GLY A 235 -6.94 -9.67 -14.28
N ILE A 236 -5.61 -9.77 -14.32
CA ILE A 236 -4.88 -11.04 -14.44
C ILE A 236 -4.66 -11.61 -13.05
N PRO A 237 -5.12 -12.85 -12.75
CA PRO A 237 -4.86 -13.49 -11.47
C PRO A 237 -3.37 -13.64 -11.21
N ALA A 238 -2.88 -13.18 -10.05
CA ALA A 238 -1.46 -13.27 -9.72
C ALA A 238 -1.21 -13.62 -8.25
N CYS A 239 -0.11 -14.34 -7.98
CA CYS A 239 0.36 -14.69 -6.64
C CYS A 239 1.87 -14.46 -6.56
N GLY A 240 2.34 -13.90 -5.46
CA GLY A 240 3.77 -13.75 -5.21
C GLY A 240 4.33 -14.91 -4.38
N VAL A 241 5.56 -15.30 -4.68
CA VAL A 241 6.31 -16.31 -3.95
C VAL A 241 7.71 -15.78 -3.66
N GLU A 242 8.11 -15.82 -2.40
CA GLU A 242 9.48 -15.52 -1.98
C GLU A 242 10.20 -16.82 -1.64
N LEU A 243 11.35 -17.08 -2.25
CA LEU A 243 12.19 -18.23 -1.99
C LEU A 243 13.51 -17.81 -1.32
N VAL A 244 14.00 -18.66 -0.41
CA VAL A 244 15.33 -18.47 0.19
C VAL A 244 16.38 -18.59 -0.91
N SER A 245 17.50 -17.87 -0.76
CA SER A 245 18.59 -17.89 -1.74
C SER A 245 19.08 -19.31 -2.02
N PRO A 246 19.04 -19.76 -3.28
CA PRO A 246 19.43 -21.10 -3.63
C PRO A 246 20.97 -21.33 -3.53
N SER A 247 21.78 -20.29 -3.55
CA SER A 247 23.23 -20.33 -3.78
C SER A 247 24.10 -21.04 -2.71
N LYS A 248 23.53 -21.49 -1.58
CA LYS A 248 24.32 -21.99 -0.45
C LYS A 248 24.24 -23.50 -0.19
N ASN A 249 23.28 -24.21 -0.77
CA ASN A 249 23.07 -25.63 -0.54
C ASN A 249 22.50 -26.31 -1.79
N GLU A 250 23.20 -27.31 -2.35
CA GLU A 250 22.73 -28.04 -3.54
C GLU A 250 21.40 -28.75 -3.33
N GLU A 251 21.14 -29.25 -2.14
CA GLU A 251 19.85 -29.88 -1.78
C GLU A 251 18.73 -28.86 -1.82
N TYR A 252 18.97 -27.65 -1.33
CA TYR A 252 17.98 -26.58 -1.34
C TYR A 252 17.70 -26.09 -2.77
N ASN A 253 18.74 -25.98 -3.62
CA ASN A 253 18.58 -25.68 -5.04
C ASN A 253 17.70 -26.69 -5.76
N SER A 254 17.89 -27.98 -5.48
CA SER A 254 17.10 -29.05 -6.06
C SER A 254 15.65 -28.98 -5.60
N ARG A 255 15.39 -28.69 -4.32
CA ARG A 255 14.03 -28.52 -3.78
C ARG A 255 13.33 -27.29 -4.38
N SER A 256 14.04 -26.17 -4.53
CA SER A 256 13.48 -24.95 -5.13
C SER A 256 13.20 -25.13 -6.62
N ALA A 257 14.06 -25.80 -7.36
CA ALA A 257 13.83 -26.17 -8.77
C ALA A 257 12.64 -27.14 -8.88
N GLY A 258 12.56 -28.15 -8.00
CA GLY A 258 11.43 -29.07 -7.90
C GLY A 258 10.12 -28.33 -7.59
N PHE A 259 10.15 -27.34 -6.70
CA PHE A 259 8.99 -26.50 -6.40
C PHE A 259 8.46 -25.80 -7.66
N ILE A 260 9.34 -25.16 -8.46
CA ILE A 260 8.92 -24.49 -9.69
C ILE A 260 8.40 -25.49 -10.72
N ALA A 261 9.06 -26.65 -10.85
CA ALA A 261 8.59 -27.72 -11.74
C ALA A 261 7.23 -28.28 -11.34
N ASN A 262 6.98 -28.42 -10.03
CA ASN A 262 5.67 -28.86 -9.51
C ASN A 262 4.57 -27.83 -9.77
N LEU A 263 4.87 -26.52 -9.72
CA LEU A 263 3.91 -25.50 -10.15
C LEU A 263 3.49 -25.69 -11.61
N ALA A 264 4.50 -25.93 -12.48
CA ALA A 264 4.25 -26.15 -13.91
C ALA A 264 3.50 -27.45 -14.19
N TYR A 265 3.80 -28.54 -13.44
CA TYR A 265 3.16 -29.86 -13.59
C TYR A 265 1.71 -29.85 -13.08
N SER A 266 1.47 -29.22 -11.91
CA SER A 266 0.16 -29.25 -11.25
C SER A 266 -0.79 -28.18 -11.77
N PHE A 267 -0.34 -27.30 -12.67
CA PHE A 267 -1.21 -26.32 -13.31
C PHE A 267 -2.18 -27.00 -14.27
N GLU A 268 -3.46 -26.83 -14.03
CA GLU A 268 -4.56 -27.33 -14.88
C GLU A 268 -5.33 -26.14 -15.47
N PRO A 269 -5.45 -26.04 -16.81
CA PRO A 269 -6.13 -24.92 -17.48
C PRO A 269 -7.61 -24.75 -17.09
N GLU A 270 -8.26 -25.86 -16.68
CA GLU A 270 -9.68 -25.88 -16.33
C GLU A 270 -10.00 -25.24 -14.96
N ASN A 271 -9.00 -24.93 -14.15
CA ASN A 271 -9.16 -24.43 -12.78
C ASN A 271 -9.50 -22.93 -12.71
N THR A 272 -10.21 -22.42 -13.68
CA THR A 272 -10.35 -20.97 -13.80
C THR A 272 -11.44 -20.44 -12.92
N LEU A 273 -12.22 -20.33 -12.50
CA LEU A 273 -13.56 -19.74 -12.51
C LEU A 273 -14.00 -18.85 -11.38
N GLU A 274 -13.62 -18.94 -10.20
CA GLU A 274 -14.13 -17.99 -9.18
C GLU A 274 -12.98 -17.22 -8.54
N TRP A 275 -12.68 -16.03 -9.07
CA TRP A 275 -11.74 -15.12 -8.43
C TRP A 275 -12.46 -14.26 -7.39
N ASP A 276 -12.46 -14.75 -6.17
CA ASP A 276 -12.90 -13.98 -5.00
C ASP A 276 -11.75 -13.06 -4.52
N ARG A 277 -11.77 -11.81 -4.99
CA ARG A 277 -10.76 -10.79 -4.67
C ARG A 277 -10.72 -10.38 -3.19
N HIS A 278 -11.77 -10.70 -2.44
CA HIS A 278 -11.90 -10.37 -1.02
C HIS A 278 -11.69 -11.57 -0.11
N SER A 279 -11.31 -12.73 -0.67
CA SER A 279 -11.00 -13.91 0.12
C SER A 279 -9.86 -13.63 1.11
N ARG A 280 -9.86 -14.37 2.23
CA ARG A 280 -8.82 -14.24 3.24
C ARG A 280 -8.13 -15.57 3.48
N PRO A 281 -6.85 -15.65 3.15
CA PRO A 281 -6.03 -16.80 3.47
C PRO A 281 -5.55 -16.74 4.93
N PHE A 282 -5.66 -17.86 5.63
CA PHE A 282 -5.10 -18.09 6.96
C PHE A 282 -4.31 -19.39 6.96
N VAL A 283 -3.24 -19.45 7.73
CA VAL A 283 -2.50 -20.69 7.95
C VAL A 283 -2.88 -21.25 9.32
N ILE A 284 -3.45 -22.45 9.33
CA ILE A 284 -3.81 -23.19 10.55
C ILE A 284 -3.09 -24.55 10.49
N PHE A 285 -2.19 -24.83 11.43
CA PHE A 285 -1.41 -26.07 11.48
C PHE A 285 -0.75 -26.45 10.14
N ASN A 286 -0.09 -25.50 9.48
CA ASN A 286 0.54 -25.62 8.15
C ASN A 286 -0.41 -25.82 6.96
N TYR A 287 -1.72 -25.75 7.15
CA TYR A 287 -2.69 -25.77 6.05
C TYR A 287 -3.21 -24.35 5.78
N THR A 288 -3.26 -23.98 4.51
CA THR A 288 -3.84 -22.71 4.10
C THR A 288 -5.37 -22.87 3.99
N VAL A 289 -6.08 -22.17 4.86
CA VAL A 289 -7.55 -22.11 4.86
C VAL A 289 -7.97 -20.76 4.25
N LEU A 290 -8.87 -20.80 3.29
CA LEU A 290 -9.38 -19.62 2.61
C LEU A 290 -10.82 -19.34 3.05
N LEU A 291 -11.07 -18.16 3.57
CA LEU A 291 -12.42 -17.68 3.89
C LEU A 291 -12.95 -16.87 2.71
N SER A 292 -14.01 -17.38 2.07
CA SER A 292 -14.66 -16.70 0.95
C SER A 292 -15.40 -15.45 1.40
N GLU A 293 -15.60 -14.51 0.47
CA GLU A 293 -16.41 -13.32 0.71
C GLU A 293 -17.85 -13.69 1.09
N LYS A 294 -18.45 -14.67 0.41
CA LYS A 294 -19.81 -15.17 0.70
C LYS A 294 -19.94 -15.60 2.18
N PHE A 295 -18.95 -16.35 2.69
CA PHE A 295 -18.91 -16.76 4.10
C PHE A 295 -18.75 -15.57 5.04
N THR A 296 -17.88 -14.61 4.69
CA THR A 296 -17.64 -13.39 5.47
C THR A 296 -18.91 -12.53 5.57
N VAL A 297 -19.65 -12.35 4.46
CA VAL A 297 -20.94 -11.64 4.45
C VAL A 297 -21.97 -12.33 5.33
N MET A 298 -22.09 -13.66 5.22
CA MET A 298 -23.00 -14.42 6.08
C MET A 298 -22.67 -14.24 7.57
N LEU A 299 -21.39 -14.33 7.91
CA LEU A 299 -20.92 -14.14 9.29
C LEU A 299 -21.14 -12.68 9.76
N PHE A 300 -20.93 -11.69 8.88
CA PHE A 300 -21.22 -10.29 9.17
C PHE A 300 -22.70 -10.07 9.51
N ILE A 301 -23.62 -10.62 8.73
CA ILE A 301 -25.07 -10.53 8.99
C ILE A 301 -25.39 -11.17 10.35
N LEU A 302 -24.86 -12.36 10.62
CA LEU A 302 -25.11 -13.09 11.87
C LEU A 302 -24.58 -12.31 13.08
N VAL A 303 -23.32 -11.84 13.04
CA VAL A 303 -22.71 -11.08 14.14
C VAL A 303 -23.42 -9.73 14.33
N SER A 304 -23.80 -9.07 13.24
CA SER A 304 -24.56 -7.82 13.30
C SER A 304 -25.92 -8.01 13.94
N ALA A 305 -26.67 -9.04 13.56
CA ALA A 305 -27.96 -9.38 14.16
C ALA A 305 -27.79 -9.74 15.66
N ALA A 306 -26.81 -10.55 16.00
CA ALA A 306 -26.49 -10.90 17.39
C ALA A 306 -26.11 -9.67 18.23
N SER A 307 -25.27 -8.78 17.68
CA SER A 307 -24.84 -7.56 18.37
C SER A 307 -25.99 -6.58 18.63
N LEU A 308 -26.89 -6.43 17.66
CA LEU A 308 -28.12 -5.66 17.83
C LEU A 308 -29.06 -6.30 18.85
N PHE A 309 -29.19 -7.63 18.83
CA PHE A 309 -29.99 -8.37 19.82
C PHE A 309 -29.44 -8.14 21.23
N PHE A 310 -28.13 -8.29 21.45
CA PHE A 310 -27.49 -8.03 22.75
C PHE A 310 -27.67 -6.56 23.18
N LEU A 311 -27.62 -5.61 22.26
CA LEU A 311 -27.88 -4.21 22.58
C LEU A 311 -29.33 -4.03 23.02
N CYS A 312 -30.31 -4.62 22.32
CA CYS A 312 -31.72 -4.58 22.66
C CYS A 312 -32.01 -5.25 24.02
N GLU A 313 -31.44 -6.45 24.25
CA GLU A 313 -31.59 -7.15 25.52
C GLU A 313 -31.02 -6.33 26.69
N PHE A 314 -29.79 -5.82 26.54
CA PHE A 314 -29.18 -4.95 27.54
C PHE A 314 -30.03 -3.71 27.81
N TYR A 315 -30.60 -3.13 26.77
CA TYR A 315 -31.46 -1.97 26.85
C TYR A 315 -32.81 -2.28 27.52
N PHE A 316 -33.42 -3.43 27.15
CA PHE A 316 -34.72 -3.88 27.65
C PHE A 316 -34.66 -4.25 29.14
N ILE A 317 -33.64 -5.00 29.54
CA ILE A 317 -33.43 -5.37 30.95
C ILE A 317 -33.24 -4.11 31.81
N HIS A 318 -32.49 -3.12 31.32
CA HIS A 318 -32.27 -1.87 32.04
C HIS A 318 -33.51 -0.96 32.05
N LEU A 319 -34.35 -1.00 31.04
CA LEU A 319 -35.66 -0.31 30.98
C LEU A 319 -36.65 -0.90 31.99
N LEU A 320 -36.77 -2.21 32.06
CA LEU A 320 -37.67 -2.91 32.97
C LEU A 320 -37.30 -2.69 34.45
N GLN A 321 -36.01 -2.68 34.74
CA GLN A 321 -35.54 -2.58 36.13
C GLN A 321 -35.56 -1.14 36.69
N ARG A 322 -35.38 -0.07 35.87
CA ARG A 322 -35.30 1.34 36.36
C ARG A 322 -35.69 2.38 35.29
N LYS A 323 -36.96 2.60 35.13
CA LYS A 323 -37.52 3.59 34.16
C LYS A 323 -36.85 5.00 34.17
N LEU A 324 -36.40 5.52 35.30
CA LEU A 324 -35.83 6.87 35.43
C LEU A 324 -34.36 6.97 35.01
N PHE A 325 -33.59 5.87 35.14
CA PHE A 325 -32.16 5.88 34.85
C PHE A 325 -31.91 5.80 33.33
N SER A 326 -32.68 5.04 32.59
CA SER A 326 -32.57 4.86 31.14
C SER A 326 -32.75 6.19 30.38
N ARG A 327 -33.74 6.98 30.73
CA ARG A 327 -33.98 8.29 30.09
C ARG A 327 -32.80 9.27 30.29
N ARG A 328 -32.11 9.23 31.44
CA ARG A 328 -30.93 10.08 31.69
C ARG A 328 -29.72 9.65 30.88
N ILE A 329 -29.56 8.37 30.66
CA ILE A 329 -28.44 7.84 29.83
C ILE A 329 -28.65 8.20 28.36
N LEU A 330 -29.86 7.98 27.84
CA LEU A 330 -30.21 8.33 26.47
C LEU A 330 -30.04 9.81 26.16
N ARG A 331 -30.37 10.68 27.09
CA ARG A 331 -30.14 12.13 26.92
C ARG A 331 -28.66 12.50 26.76
N LYS A 332 -27.72 11.60 27.07
CA LYS A 332 -26.27 11.85 27.02
C LYS A 332 -25.55 11.18 25.85
N TRP A 333 -26.29 10.69 24.84
CA TRP A 333 -25.72 10.11 23.63
C TRP A 333 -24.74 11.05 22.91
N TYR A 334 -24.96 12.36 23.00
CA TYR A 334 -24.08 13.39 22.44
C TYR A 334 -22.65 13.33 22.96
N LEU A 335 -22.42 12.68 24.11
CA LEU A 335 -21.06 12.47 24.65
C LEU A 335 -20.22 11.62 23.72
N LEU A 336 -20.84 10.73 22.93
CA LEU A 336 -20.14 9.95 21.92
C LEU A 336 -19.57 10.87 20.82
N VAL A 337 -20.40 11.77 20.30
CA VAL A 337 -19.96 12.74 19.27
C VAL A 337 -18.86 13.65 19.83
N ILE A 338 -19.04 14.13 21.07
CA ILE A 338 -18.02 14.96 21.73
C ILE A 338 -16.70 14.16 21.87
N CYS A 339 -16.76 12.88 22.30
CA CYS A 339 -15.58 12.05 22.42
C CYS A 339 -14.89 11.87 21.07
N LEU A 340 -15.65 11.58 20.01
CA LEU A 340 -15.13 11.45 18.66
C LEU A 340 -14.40 12.73 18.21
N VAL A 341 -15.04 13.89 18.35
CA VAL A 341 -14.46 15.18 17.97
C VAL A 341 -13.18 15.47 18.75
N PHE A 342 -13.17 15.22 20.07
CA PHE A 342 -11.95 15.41 20.86
C PHE A 342 -10.85 14.43 20.48
N THR A 343 -11.18 13.18 20.16
CA THR A 343 -10.20 12.20 19.72
C THR A 343 -9.59 12.62 18.36
N MET A 344 -10.43 13.08 17.42
CA MET A 344 -10.00 13.62 16.13
C MET A 344 -9.07 14.83 16.30
N ILE A 345 -9.47 15.81 17.15
CA ILE A 345 -8.64 16.99 17.45
C ILE A 345 -7.33 16.57 18.08
N SER A 346 -7.33 15.58 18.99
CA SER A 346 -6.13 15.09 19.66
C SER A 346 -5.17 14.45 18.66
N PHE A 347 -5.65 13.64 17.71
CA PHE A 347 -4.81 13.07 16.66
C PHE A 347 -4.25 14.12 15.72
N THR A 348 -5.05 15.10 15.33
CA THR A 348 -4.61 16.18 14.45
C THR A 348 -3.58 17.08 15.14
N ALA A 349 -3.82 17.51 16.39
CA ALA A 349 -2.91 18.35 17.14
C ALA A 349 -1.57 17.64 17.41
N SER A 350 -1.59 16.37 17.77
CA SER A 350 -0.38 15.58 17.99
C SER A 350 0.40 15.33 16.70
N GLN A 351 -0.28 15.21 15.56
CA GLN A 351 0.34 15.11 14.25
C GLN A 351 1.18 16.36 13.94
N TYR A 352 0.60 17.56 14.11
CA TYR A 352 1.34 18.81 13.86
C TYR A 352 2.53 18.97 14.78
N ALA A 353 2.37 18.60 16.06
CA ALA A 353 3.48 18.62 17.00
C ALA A 353 4.60 17.64 16.58
N ALA A 354 4.26 16.44 16.15
CA ALA A 354 5.22 15.45 15.67
C ALA A 354 5.93 15.91 14.38
N LEU A 355 5.19 16.48 13.41
CA LEU A 355 5.76 17.03 12.18
C LEU A 355 6.67 18.23 12.46
N PHE A 356 6.29 19.09 13.42
CA PHE A 356 7.14 20.20 13.84
C PHE A 356 8.48 19.69 14.42
N LEU A 357 8.44 18.66 15.27
CA LEU A 357 9.66 18.06 15.83
C LEU A 357 10.50 17.35 14.76
N LEU A 358 9.86 16.65 13.81
CA LEU A 358 10.54 16.03 12.68
C LEU A 358 11.32 17.08 11.87
N LYS A 359 10.68 18.22 11.56
CA LYS A 359 11.29 19.29 10.77
C LYS A 359 12.37 20.08 11.52
N THR A 360 12.14 20.39 12.81
CA THR A 360 13.05 21.26 13.57
C THR A 360 14.22 20.49 14.18
N LEU A 361 13.96 19.32 14.77
CA LEU A 361 14.96 18.53 15.48
C LEU A 361 15.54 17.38 14.62
N LYS A 362 15.05 17.21 13.37
CA LYS A 362 15.48 16.13 12.44
C LYS A 362 15.50 14.75 13.11
N ILE A 363 14.49 14.47 13.93
CA ILE A 363 14.34 13.17 14.58
C ILE A 363 13.95 12.11 13.54
N PRO A 364 14.26 10.82 13.74
CA PRO A 364 13.79 9.72 12.88
C PRO A 364 12.26 9.70 12.77
N VAL A 365 11.72 9.29 11.62
CA VAL A 365 10.26 9.21 11.36
C VAL A 365 9.56 8.34 12.41
N VAL A 366 10.18 7.23 12.82
CA VAL A 366 9.66 6.35 13.87
C VAL A 366 9.50 7.08 15.20
N SER A 367 10.47 7.92 15.56
CA SER A 367 10.41 8.72 16.79
C SER A 367 9.30 9.77 16.71
N ALA A 368 9.10 10.42 15.55
CA ALA A 368 8.01 11.34 15.34
C ALA A 368 6.64 10.65 15.44
N TYR A 369 6.52 9.43 14.89
CA TYR A 369 5.33 8.60 15.01
C TYR A 369 5.03 8.23 16.47
N ALA A 370 6.06 7.85 17.23
CA ALA A 370 5.97 7.60 18.67
C ALA A 370 5.46 8.83 19.42
N VAL A 371 5.98 10.03 19.12
CA VAL A 371 5.51 11.29 19.69
C VAL A 371 4.03 11.55 19.36
N LYS A 372 3.60 11.31 18.09
CA LYS A 372 2.19 11.45 17.71
C LYS A 372 1.29 10.58 18.59
N ILE A 373 1.63 9.31 18.78
CA ILE A 373 0.84 8.36 19.58
C ILE A 373 0.79 8.80 21.06
N ILE A 374 1.94 9.10 21.64
CA ILE A 374 2.08 9.50 23.05
C ILE A 374 1.28 10.77 23.34
N LEU A 375 1.45 11.79 22.50
CA LEU A 375 0.78 13.08 22.69
C LEU A 375 -0.73 12.95 22.45
N SER A 376 -1.17 12.12 21.51
CA SER A 376 -2.60 11.81 21.30
C SER A 376 -3.21 11.20 22.55
N PHE A 377 -2.56 10.21 23.15
CA PHE A 377 -3.04 9.57 24.38
C PHE A 377 -3.12 10.56 25.55
N LEU A 378 -2.16 11.46 25.70
CA LEU A 378 -2.19 12.53 26.70
C LEU A 378 -3.38 13.46 26.49
N LEU A 379 -3.55 13.99 25.27
CA LEU A 379 -4.64 14.92 24.95
C LEU A 379 -6.02 14.28 25.18
N ILE A 380 -6.19 13.02 24.78
CA ILE A 380 -7.42 12.25 25.03
C ILE A 380 -7.62 12.09 26.55
N SER A 381 -6.56 11.76 27.31
CA SER A 381 -6.64 11.62 28.76
C SER A 381 -7.04 12.94 29.46
N PHE A 382 -6.52 14.07 28.98
CA PHE A 382 -6.93 15.40 29.50
C PHE A 382 -8.38 15.74 29.18
N SER A 383 -8.92 15.30 28.03
CA SER A 383 -10.32 15.52 27.70
C SER A 383 -11.28 14.89 28.72
N TYR A 384 -10.85 13.87 29.46
CA TYR A 384 -11.63 13.27 30.55
C TYR A 384 -12.08 14.30 31.60
N PHE A 385 -11.30 15.33 31.88
CA PHE A 385 -11.68 16.37 32.85
C PHE A 385 -12.93 17.16 32.40
N LEU A 386 -13.12 17.33 31.09
CA LEU A 386 -14.32 17.92 30.51
C LEU A 386 -15.51 16.98 30.68
N PHE A 387 -15.33 15.69 30.37
CA PHE A 387 -16.35 14.67 30.52
C PHE A 387 -16.77 14.49 31.98
N PHE A 388 -15.84 14.59 32.92
CA PHE A 388 -16.11 14.43 34.33
C PHE A 388 -17.13 15.47 34.86
N LYS A 389 -17.07 16.74 34.39
CA LYS A 389 -18.05 17.76 34.73
C LYS A 389 -19.46 17.39 34.27
N ILE A 390 -19.57 16.77 33.08
CA ILE A 390 -20.85 16.42 32.43
C ILE A 390 -21.43 15.13 33.02
N THR A 391 -20.56 14.18 33.40
CA THR A 391 -20.97 12.82 33.85
C THR A 391 -21.21 12.71 35.35
N LYS A 392 -21.00 13.75 36.14
CA LYS A 392 -20.92 13.86 37.62
C LYS A 392 -21.78 12.91 38.47
N ASN A 393 -22.88 12.33 37.96
CA ASN A 393 -23.76 11.46 38.73
C ASN A 393 -24.05 10.09 38.12
N SER A 394 -23.43 9.71 36.99
CA SER A 394 -23.78 8.48 36.26
C SER A 394 -22.63 7.88 35.45
N GLY A 395 -21.40 8.30 35.72
CA GLY A 395 -20.23 8.12 34.87
C GLY A 395 -19.94 6.71 34.35
N ALA A 396 -19.61 5.74 35.19
CA ALA A 396 -19.12 4.43 34.74
C ALA A 396 -20.12 3.63 33.90
N LYS A 397 -21.43 3.74 34.17
CA LYS A 397 -22.47 3.05 33.40
C LYS A 397 -22.72 3.69 32.04
N ILE A 398 -22.57 5.02 31.94
CA ILE A 398 -22.67 5.72 30.65
C ILE A 398 -21.53 5.29 29.75
N PHE A 399 -20.30 5.28 30.25
CA PHE A 399 -19.14 4.84 29.47
C PHE A 399 -19.29 3.39 28.99
N SER A 400 -19.79 2.47 29.84
CA SER A 400 -20.05 1.09 29.42
C SER A 400 -21.06 1.00 28.27
N MET A 401 -22.13 1.80 28.29
CA MET A 401 -23.11 1.85 27.21
C MET A 401 -22.50 2.45 25.93
N LEU A 402 -21.77 3.57 26.05
CA LEU A 402 -21.16 4.21 24.91
C LEU A 402 -20.10 3.32 24.24
N ILE A 403 -19.30 2.58 25.01
CA ILE A 403 -18.35 1.60 24.49
C ILE A 403 -19.08 0.52 23.67
N ASN A 404 -20.21 0.01 24.17
CA ASN A 404 -20.98 -0.99 23.45
C ASN A 404 -21.54 -0.46 22.13
N VAL A 405 -22.12 0.75 22.15
CA VAL A 405 -22.67 1.40 20.96
C VAL A 405 -21.55 1.69 19.94
N THR A 406 -20.40 2.18 20.38
CA THR A 406 -19.26 2.44 19.47
C THR A 406 -18.68 1.18 18.90
N GLY A 407 -18.61 0.08 19.67
CA GLY A 407 -18.14 -1.20 19.16
C GLY A 407 -19.03 -1.73 18.03
N ILE A 408 -20.36 -1.65 18.21
CA ILE A 408 -21.31 -2.01 17.14
C ILE A 408 -21.16 -1.08 15.94
N LEU A 409 -21.07 0.23 16.17
CA LEU A 409 -20.90 1.23 15.12
C LEU A 409 -19.64 0.96 14.31
N ASN A 410 -18.53 0.58 14.97
CA ASN A 410 -17.28 0.22 14.33
C ASN A 410 -17.42 -1.01 13.43
N ILE A 411 -18.16 -2.05 13.86
CA ILE A 411 -18.44 -3.20 12.99
C ILE A 411 -19.07 -2.74 11.68
N PHE A 412 -20.13 -1.92 11.73
CA PHE A 412 -20.82 -1.47 10.52
C PHE A 412 -19.97 -0.51 9.70
N LEU A 413 -19.35 0.49 10.33
CA LEU A 413 -18.57 1.51 9.65
C LEU A 413 -17.36 0.90 8.92
N PHE A 414 -16.59 0.08 9.61
CA PHE A 414 -15.36 -0.48 9.03
C PHE A 414 -15.65 -1.61 8.05
N SER A 415 -16.70 -2.39 8.25
CA SER A 415 -17.13 -3.38 7.26
C SER A 415 -17.69 -2.74 5.98
N SER A 416 -18.24 -1.52 6.06
CA SER A 416 -18.66 -0.77 4.88
C SER A 416 -17.50 -0.13 4.11
N LEU A 417 -16.38 0.16 4.77
CA LEU A 417 -15.14 0.60 4.13
C LEU A 417 -14.42 -0.56 3.45
N ASP A 418 -14.28 -1.65 4.17
CA ASP A 418 -13.69 -2.88 3.68
C ASP A 418 -14.20 -4.07 4.50
N LEU A 419 -14.86 -5.00 3.82
CA LEU A 419 -15.41 -6.21 4.45
C LEU A 419 -14.33 -7.00 5.22
N SER A 420 -13.08 -6.85 4.81
CA SER A 420 -11.96 -7.52 5.45
C SER A 420 -11.70 -7.03 6.89
N LEU A 421 -12.09 -5.80 7.24
CA LEU A 421 -11.96 -5.26 8.59
C LEU A 421 -13.04 -5.78 9.55
N PHE A 422 -14.09 -6.43 9.02
CA PHE A 422 -15.14 -7.02 9.84
C PHE A 422 -14.60 -7.91 10.95
N TYR A 423 -13.67 -8.80 10.65
CA TYR A 423 -13.11 -9.72 11.65
C TYR A 423 -12.43 -8.98 12.80
N LEU A 424 -11.66 -7.93 12.49
CA LEU A 424 -10.97 -7.13 13.49
C LEU A 424 -11.95 -6.54 14.48
N PHE A 425 -12.99 -5.84 13.97
CA PHE A 425 -13.95 -5.13 14.80
C PHE A 425 -14.99 -6.05 15.43
N ALA A 426 -15.28 -7.21 14.83
CA ALA A 426 -16.11 -8.24 15.45
C ALA A 426 -15.41 -8.86 16.68
N PHE A 427 -14.12 -9.16 16.59
CA PHE A 427 -13.33 -9.64 17.74
C PHE A 427 -13.16 -8.53 18.80
N GLU A 428 -12.91 -7.28 18.40
CA GLU A 428 -12.91 -6.16 19.34
C GLU A 428 -14.23 -6.10 20.10
N TYR A 429 -15.36 -6.15 19.39
CA TYR A 429 -16.69 -6.11 19.98
C TYR A 429 -16.95 -7.29 20.93
N PHE A 430 -16.52 -8.49 20.58
CA PHE A 430 -16.58 -9.66 21.46
C PHE A 430 -15.90 -9.38 22.80
N PHE A 431 -14.69 -8.83 22.78
CA PHE A 431 -13.99 -8.45 24.02
C PHE A 431 -14.65 -7.27 24.75
N ILE A 432 -15.26 -6.33 24.04
CA ILE A 432 -16.08 -5.28 24.64
C ILE A 432 -17.24 -5.86 25.45
N VAL A 433 -17.97 -6.85 24.92
CA VAL A 433 -19.08 -7.49 25.60
C VAL A 433 -18.62 -8.20 26.88
N ILE A 434 -17.49 -8.92 26.82
CA ILE A 434 -16.87 -9.56 27.99
C ILE A 434 -16.46 -8.49 29.03
N ALA A 435 -15.81 -7.41 28.60
CA ALA A 435 -15.34 -6.31 29.42
C ALA A 435 -16.44 -5.58 30.20
N GLN A 436 -17.70 -5.65 29.72
CA GLN A 436 -18.82 -5.03 30.42
C GLN A 436 -19.12 -5.67 31.79
N LYS A 437 -18.82 -6.94 31.94
CA LYS A 437 -19.02 -7.69 33.20
C LYS A 437 -18.03 -7.29 34.29
N PHE A 438 -16.90 -6.67 33.93
CA PHE A 438 -15.83 -6.31 34.86
C PHE A 438 -16.12 -5.00 35.59
N LYS A 439 -15.97 -5.04 36.94
CA LYS A 439 -16.28 -3.92 37.84
C LYS A 439 -15.08 -3.49 38.70
N THR A 440 -14.11 -4.39 38.91
CA THR A 440 -12.90 -4.09 39.69
C THR A 440 -11.88 -3.37 38.85
N LEU A 441 -11.03 -2.54 39.46
CA LEU A 441 -10.01 -1.77 38.74
C LEU A 441 -9.02 -2.65 37.97
N PRO A 442 -8.44 -3.71 38.55
CA PRO A 442 -7.53 -4.58 37.81
C PRO A 442 -8.20 -5.25 36.61
N ALA A 443 -9.47 -5.71 36.76
CA ALA A 443 -10.22 -6.32 35.68
C ALA A 443 -10.56 -5.32 34.56
N LEU A 444 -10.79 -4.05 34.87
CA LEU A 444 -10.99 -3.00 33.87
C LEU A 444 -9.70 -2.69 33.11
N ILE A 445 -8.56 -2.67 33.77
CA ILE A 445 -7.25 -2.51 33.11
C ILE A 445 -6.98 -3.72 32.21
N PHE A 446 -7.20 -4.94 32.72
CA PHE A 446 -7.06 -6.15 31.92
C PHE A 446 -7.97 -6.13 30.69
N SER A 447 -9.23 -5.71 30.84
CA SER A 447 -10.17 -5.62 29.72
C SER A 447 -9.77 -4.59 28.66
N PHE A 448 -9.12 -3.50 29.06
CA PHE A 448 -8.58 -2.50 28.14
C PHE A 448 -7.51 -3.13 27.22
N PHE A 449 -6.59 -3.89 27.78
CA PHE A 449 -5.59 -4.62 26.98
C PHE A 449 -6.22 -5.74 26.16
N LEU A 450 -7.23 -6.44 26.71
CA LEU A 450 -7.93 -7.50 25.98
C LEU A 450 -8.61 -6.99 24.71
N MET A 451 -9.19 -5.78 24.75
CA MET A 451 -9.75 -5.12 23.55
C MET A 451 -8.68 -4.81 22.49
N ALA A 452 -7.41 -4.65 22.88
CA ALA A 452 -6.31 -4.40 21.94
C ALA A 452 -5.76 -5.67 21.29
N VAL A 453 -6.04 -6.86 21.82
CA VAL A 453 -5.52 -8.15 21.30
C VAL A 453 -5.82 -8.36 19.81
N PRO A 454 -7.02 -8.08 19.28
CA PRO A 454 -7.32 -8.27 17.86
C PRO A 454 -6.46 -7.41 16.93
N PHE A 455 -5.94 -6.28 17.43
CA PHE A 455 -5.10 -5.38 16.66
C PHE A 455 -3.63 -5.81 16.61
N LEU A 456 -3.18 -6.68 17.53
CA LEU A 456 -1.78 -7.09 17.62
C LEU A 456 -1.26 -7.74 16.34
N PRO A 457 -1.94 -8.69 15.69
CA PRO A 457 -1.49 -9.27 14.43
C PRO A 457 -1.30 -8.20 13.34
N TYR A 458 -2.26 -7.27 13.23
CA TYR A 458 -2.18 -6.16 12.26
C TYR A 458 -1.02 -5.22 12.55
N ILE A 459 -0.78 -4.90 13.83
CA ILE A 459 0.34 -4.04 14.24
C ILE A 459 1.67 -4.73 13.94
N ILE A 460 1.82 -6.01 14.27
CA ILE A 460 3.04 -6.77 14.03
C ILE A 460 3.31 -6.85 12.53
N GLU A 461 2.32 -7.27 11.73
CA GLU A 461 2.47 -7.38 10.29
C GLU A 461 2.69 -6.01 9.62
N PHE A 462 2.03 -4.95 10.11
CA PHE A 462 2.28 -3.60 9.65
C PHE A 462 3.76 -3.21 9.82
N PHE A 463 4.34 -3.39 10.99
CA PHE A 463 5.74 -3.04 11.22
C PHE A 463 6.74 -3.97 10.51
N THR A 464 6.35 -5.16 10.11
CA THR A 464 7.19 -6.03 9.25
C THR A 464 7.15 -5.65 7.78
N CYS A 465 6.06 -5.01 7.31
CA CYS A 465 5.84 -4.62 5.92
C CYS A 465 6.03 -3.11 5.67
N ALA A 466 5.92 -2.27 6.72
CA ALA A 466 6.00 -0.83 6.60
C ALA A 466 7.40 -0.38 6.18
N THR A 467 7.43 0.57 5.25
CA THR A 467 8.63 1.34 4.89
C THR A 467 8.60 2.69 5.62
N GLU A 468 9.70 3.44 5.57
CA GLU A 468 9.75 4.80 6.09
C GLU A 468 8.66 5.69 5.45
N ASP A 469 8.42 5.54 4.15
CA ASP A 469 7.36 6.24 3.42
C ASP A 469 5.97 5.89 3.95
N SER A 470 5.72 4.62 4.30
CA SER A 470 4.45 4.18 4.89
C SER A 470 4.18 4.83 6.24
N LEU A 471 5.21 4.91 7.08
CA LEU A 471 5.13 5.61 8.37
C LEU A 471 4.91 7.12 8.18
N LEU A 472 5.57 7.71 7.19
CA LEU A 472 5.41 9.12 6.85
C LEU A 472 3.98 9.42 6.34
N LYS A 473 3.41 8.57 5.49
CA LYS A 473 2.00 8.69 5.03
C LYS A 473 1.01 8.70 6.20
N ILE A 474 1.19 7.81 7.19
CA ILE A 474 0.35 7.82 8.41
C ILE A 474 0.62 9.06 9.26
N LEU A 475 1.87 9.52 9.33
CA LEU A 475 2.21 10.71 10.09
C LEU A 475 1.57 11.97 9.48
N ILE A 476 1.52 12.08 8.15
CA ILE A 476 0.92 13.19 7.37
C ILE A 476 -0.57 12.95 7.10
N ALA A 477 -1.21 11.99 7.76
CA ALA A 477 -2.59 11.60 7.52
C ALA A 477 -3.54 12.80 7.32
N THR A 478 -4.41 12.70 6.33
CA THR A 478 -5.44 13.71 6.06
C THR A 478 -6.42 13.83 7.23
N PRO A 479 -7.16 14.93 7.39
CA PRO A 479 -8.22 15.05 8.41
C PRO A 479 -9.26 13.93 8.33
N VAL A 480 -9.58 13.46 7.12
CA VAL A 480 -10.49 12.32 6.91
C VAL A 480 -9.91 11.04 7.49
N MET A 481 -8.64 10.75 7.22
CA MET A 481 -7.94 9.59 7.77
C MET A 481 -7.86 9.65 9.30
N ASN A 482 -7.54 10.82 9.88
CA ASN A 482 -7.56 11.01 11.32
C ASN A 482 -8.96 10.81 11.92
N THR A 483 -10.03 11.12 11.17
CA THR A 483 -11.42 10.84 11.59
C THR A 483 -11.69 9.34 11.62
N ILE A 484 -11.27 8.60 10.61
CA ILE A 484 -11.38 7.12 10.56
C ILE A 484 -10.63 6.50 11.74
N PHE A 485 -9.39 6.92 12.00
CA PHE A 485 -8.64 6.46 13.15
C PHE A 485 -9.31 6.83 14.48
N ALA A 486 -9.93 8.02 14.57
CA ALA A 486 -10.67 8.41 15.75
C ALA A 486 -11.86 7.49 16.02
N PHE A 487 -12.63 7.09 15.01
CA PHE A 487 -13.72 6.12 15.17
C PHE A 487 -13.21 4.78 15.73
N ALA A 488 -12.14 4.23 15.16
CA ALA A 488 -11.53 2.99 15.65
C ALA A 488 -11.05 3.12 17.11
N PHE A 489 -10.61 4.31 17.52
CA PHE A 489 -10.00 4.54 18.83
C PHE A 489 -11.00 4.97 19.92
N VAL A 490 -12.19 5.43 19.56
CA VAL A 490 -13.23 5.89 20.54
C VAL A 490 -13.58 4.82 21.58
N PRO A 491 -13.75 3.51 21.27
CA PRO A 491 -14.00 2.49 22.30
C PRO A 491 -12.89 2.46 23.36
N PHE A 492 -11.63 2.58 22.95
CA PHE A 492 -10.47 2.63 23.86
C PHE A 492 -10.46 3.89 24.72
N ALA A 493 -10.74 5.06 24.12
CA ALA A 493 -10.83 6.32 24.86
C ALA A 493 -11.92 6.26 25.94
N LEU A 494 -13.10 5.73 25.60
CA LEU A 494 -14.19 5.54 26.54
C LEU A 494 -13.89 4.50 27.62
N ALA A 495 -13.19 3.40 27.27
CA ALA A 495 -12.73 2.39 28.24
C ALA A 495 -11.71 3.01 29.20
N TRP A 496 -10.80 3.83 28.72
CA TRP A 496 -9.88 4.60 29.53
C TRP A 496 -10.62 5.56 30.49
N PHE A 497 -11.62 6.27 30.01
CA PHE A 497 -12.46 7.14 30.86
C PHE A 497 -13.20 6.34 31.94
N LYS A 498 -13.67 5.12 31.63
CA LYS A 498 -14.28 4.22 32.62
C LYS A 498 -13.28 3.82 33.71
N ILE A 499 -12.01 3.56 33.37
CA ILE A 499 -10.93 3.28 34.33
C ILE A 499 -10.71 4.49 35.23
N LEU A 500 -10.56 5.70 34.66
CA LEU A 500 -10.37 6.93 35.42
C LEU A 500 -11.55 7.23 36.36
N GLU A 501 -12.79 6.99 35.92
CA GLU A 501 -13.99 7.15 36.76
C GLU A 501 -14.00 6.16 37.93
N ARG A 502 -13.53 4.92 37.71
CA ARG A 502 -13.41 3.91 38.77
C ARG A 502 -12.33 4.29 39.80
N LEU A 503 -11.20 4.77 39.33
CA LEU A 503 -10.14 5.33 40.18
C LEU A 503 -10.70 6.48 41.07
N ASN A 504 -11.45 7.39 40.49
CA ASN A 504 -12.09 8.48 41.17
C ASN A 504 -13.07 8.02 42.27
N PHE A 505 -13.82 6.95 41.97
CA PHE A 505 -14.74 6.35 42.93
C PHE A 505 -13.97 5.78 44.14
N ILE A 506 -12.87 5.05 43.88
CA ILE A 506 -12.01 4.49 44.96
C ILE A 506 -11.43 5.61 45.79
N TRP A 507 -10.91 6.67 45.22
CA TRP A 507 -10.30 7.79 45.96
C TRP A 507 -11.33 8.55 46.81
N LYS A 508 -12.55 8.74 46.31
CA LYS A 508 -13.66 9.30 47.08
C LYS A 508 -14.02 8.43 48.28
N SER A 509 -13.99 7.10 48.15
CA SER A 509 -14.27 6.18 49.26
C SER A 509 -13.23 6.19 50.34
N ILE A 510 -11.98 6.57 50.02
CA ILE A 510 -10.87 6.73 50.97
C ILE A 510 -10.84 8.12 51.66
N GLY A 511 -11.85 8.98 51.37
CA GLY A 511 -11.99 10.28 52.05
C GLY A 511 -11.09 11.41 51.50
N ILE A 512 -10.52 11.24 50.30
CA ILE A 512 -9.62 12.23 49.68
C ILE A 512 -10.40 13.51 49.27
N ARG A 513 -9.92 14.68 49.76
CA ARG A 513 -10.51 15.99 49.51
C ARG A 513 -10.45 16.39 48.02
N LYS A 514 -11.44 17.16 47.50
CA LYS A 514 -11.55 17.61 46.11
C LYS A 514 -10.28 18.26 45.52
N LYS A 515 -9.49 18.98 46.30
CA LYS A 515 -8.23 19.62 45.83
C LYS A 515 -7.14 18.60 45.50
N THR A 516 -7.08 17.49 46.22
CA THR A 516 -6.17 16.37 45.95
C THR A 516 -6.61 15.51 44.76
N PHE A 517 -7.89 15.56 44.39
CA PHE A 517 -8.46 14.83 43.26
C PHE A 517 -7.80 15.17 41.92
N ILE A 518 -7.65 16.45 41.58
CA ILE A 518 -7.00 16.87 40.33
C ILE A 518 -5.55 16.41 40.30
N LYS A 519 -4.84 16.58 41.44
CA LYS A 519 -3.43 16.15 41.60
C LYS A 519 -3.27 14.65 41.40
N GLN A 520 -4.17 13.83 41.95
CA GLN A 520 -4.09 12.37 41.86
C GLN A 520 -4.47 11.83 40.48
N ASN A 521 -5.50 12.40 39.81
CA ASN A 521 -5.76 12.07 38.41
C ASN A 521 -4.60 12.47 37.50
N PHE A 522 -4.00 13.61 37.76
CA PHE A 522 -2.78 14.03 37.03
C PHE A 522 -1.64 13.03 37.26
N ILE A 523 -1.40 12.58 38.50
CA ILE A 523 -0.41 11.54 38.80
C ILE A 523 -0.74 10.24 38.08
N ALA A 524 -2.02 9.77 38.08
CA ALA A 524 -2.43 8.56 37.41
C ALA A 524 -2.25 8.65 35.87
N ILE A 525 -2.61 9.79 35.28
CA ILE A 525 -2.40 10.04 33.85
C ILE A 525 -0.91 10.11 33.52
N SER A 526 -0.12 10.79 34.36
CA SER A 526 1.34 10.89 34.18
C SER A 526 2.04 9.54 34.36
N SER A 527 1.63 8.71 35.33
CA SER A 527 2.19 7.35 35.49
C SER A 527 1.82 6.43 34.33
N ALA A 528 0.56 6.46 33.87
CA ALA A 528 0.13 5.71 32.68
C ALA A 528 0.89 6.17 31.43
N PHE A 529 1.11 7.47 31.30
CA PHE A 529 1.93 8.05 30.25
C PHE A 529 3.37 7.54 30.27
N LEU A 530 4.02 7.56 31.46
CA LEU A 530 5.40 7.07 31.61
C LEU A 530 5.51 5.58 31.25
N ILE A 531 4.55 4.75 31.70
CA ILE A 531 4.51 3.33 31.38
C ILE A 531 4.34 3.15 29.86
N PHE A 532 3.40 3.87 29.25
CA PHE A 532 3.15 3.79 27.82
C PHE A 532 4.34 4.29 26.99
N ALA A 533 4.97 5.39 27.41
CA ALA A 533 6.18 5.91 26.79
C ALA A 533 7.36 4.93 26.91
N ALA A 534 7.50 4.24 28.05
CA ALA A 534 8.53 3.21 28.25
C ALA A 534 8.28 1.98 27.35
N ILE A 535 7.02 1.52 27.23
CA ILE A 535 6.66 0.42 26.31
C ILE A 535 6.98 0.82 24.87
N LEU A 536 6.63 2.04 24.47
CA LEU A 536 6.88 2.51 23.11
C LEU A 536 8.37 2.70 22.84
N ALA A 537 9.14 3.22 23.79
CA ALA A 537 10.60 3.31 23.69
C ALA A 537 11.25 1.92 23.59
N ALA A 538 10.76 0.94 24.35
CA ALA A 538 11.21 -0.44 24.19
C ALA A 538 10.86 -1.00 22.80
N ALA A 539 9.63 -0.80 22.33
CA ALA A 539 9.21 -1.24 20.99
C ALA A 539 10.09 -0.61 19.88
N THR A 540 10.39 0.70 19.97
CA THR A 540 11.29 1.37 19.01
C THR A 540 12.73 0.88 19.09
N ALA A 541 13.19 0.42 20.25
CA ALA A 541 14.54 -0.16 20.41
C ALA A 541 14.68 -1.51 19.68
N PHE A 542 13.60 -2.28 19.57
CA PHE A 542 13.57 -3.56 18.84
C PHE A 542 13.31 -3.42 17.35
N MET A 543 13.06 -2.20 16.82
CA MET A 543 12.89 -1.99 15.38
C MET A 543 14.24 -2.14 14.65
N PRO A 544 14.21 -2.60 13.38
CA PRO A 544 15.40 -2.67 12.53
C PRO A 544 16.13 -1.32 12.46
N ASP A 545 17.45 -1.37 12.32
CA ASP A 545 18.28 -0.16 12.31
C ASP A 545 17.99 0.78 11.15
N GLU A 546 17.45 0.26 10.05
CA GLU A 546 16.99 1.03 8.89
C GLU A 546 15.98 2.14 9.27
N TYR A 547 15.14 1.91 10.29
CA TYR A 547 14.17 2.90 10.79
C TYR A 547 14.73 3.90 11.78
N LYS A 548 15.97 3.69 12.27
CA LYS A 548 16.61 4.54 13.26
C LYS A 548 17.49 5.63 12.66
N ILE A 549 17.70 5.58 11.33
CA ILE A 549 18.55 6.55 10.64
C ILE A 549 17.81 7.91 10.60
N PRO A 550 18.46 9.02 11.05
CA PRO A 550 17.89 10.35 10.87
C PRO A 550 17.67 10.61 9.38
N ALA A 551 16.58 11.30 9.03
CA ALA A 551 16.29 11.68 7.65
C ALA A 551 17.55 12.27 7.02
N LYS A 552 18.11 11.60 6.00
CA LYS A 552 19.33 12.01 5.31
C LYS A 552 19.13 13.45 4.84
N LYS A 553 20.12 14.30 5.01
CA LYS A 553 20.10 15.64 4.37
C LYS A 553 19.84 15.40 2.88
N LEU A 554 18.83 16.06 2.33
CA LEU A 554 18.68 16.10 0.88
C LEU A 554 19.98 16.62 0.29
N PRO A 555 20.58 15.90 -0.68
CA PRO A 555 21.78 16.37 -1.33
C PRO A 555 21.54 17.75 -1.99
N GLU A 556 22.55 18.57 -2.02
CA GLU A 556 22.46 19.88 -2.67
C GLU A 556 22.28 19.68 -4.18
N THR A 557 21.17 20.20 -4.72
CA THR A 557 20.85 20.11 -6.14
C THR A 557 21.44 21.33 -6.85
N GLN A 558 22.33 21.11 -7.81
CA GLN A 558 22.81 22.15 -8.72
C GLN A 558 22.10 21.98 -10.07
N GLU A 559 21.35 23.00 -10.49
CA GLU A 559 20.75 23.04 -11.84
C GLU A 559 21.73 23.64 -12.84
N ALA A 560 21.94 22.96 -13.97
CA ALA A 560 22.74 23.45 -15.08
C ALA A 560 21.98 23.28 -16.41
N ASP A 561 22.26 24.16 -17.38
CA ASP A 561 21.66 24.03 -18.69
C ASP A 561 22.29 22.86 -19.49
N ALA A 562 21.42 22.02 -20.05
CA ALA A 562 21.80 20.83 -20.78
C ALA A 562 21.83 21.01 -22.31
N SER A 563 22.08 22.23 -22.80
CA SER A 563 21.98 22.55 -24.23
C SER A 563 22.78 21.65 -25.15
N GLU A 564 23.90 21.11 -24.69
CA GLU A 564 24.79 20.26 -25.49
C GLU A 564 24.56 18.74 -25.32
N SER A 565 23.96 18.29 -24.20
CA SER A 565 23.78 16.87 -23.88
C SER A 565 22.42 16.32 -24.28
N ILE A 566 21.40 17.17 -24.39
CA ILE A 566 20.03 16.77 -24.69
C ILE A 566 19.57 17.52 -25.94
N GLU A 567 19.06 16.78 -26.94
CA GLU A 567 18.41 17.34 -28.13
C GLU A 567 16.92 17.00 -28.09
N ILE A 568 16.04 17.99 -28.28
CA ILE A 568 14.59 17.84 -28.34
C ILE A 568 14.12 18.36 -29.68
N SER A 569 13.40 17.56 -30.45
CA SER A 569 12.72 17.94 -31.68
C SER A 569 11.27 17.49 -31.64
N PHE A 570 10.37 18.19 -32.30
CA PHE A 570 8.97 17.79 -32.41
C PHE A 570 8.43 18.12 -33.79
N TYR A 571 7.36 17.39 -34.17
CA TYR A 571 6.53 17.72 -35.31
C TYR A 571 5.05 17.41 -35.01
N ASP A 572 4.17 18.18 -35.62
CA ASP A 572 2.72 18.04 -35.47
C ASP A 572 2.14 17.46 -36.78
N GLN A 573 1.23 16.50 -36.63
CA GLN A 573 0.45 15.92 -37.69
C GLN A 573 -1.03 16.11 -37.39
N ASP A 574 -1.77 16.73 -38.28
CA ASP A 574 -3.23 16.87 -38.13
C ASP A 574 -3.90 15.55 -38.45
N PHE A 575 -4.76 15.08 -37.56
CA PHE A 575 -5.50 13.82 -37.67
C PHE A 575 -6.98 14.10 -37.33
N PHE A 576 -7.84 14.23 -38.34
CA PHE A 576 -9.23 14.67 -38.18
C PHE A 576 -9.32 16.02 -37.47
N GLU A 577 -10.02 16.07 -36.33
CA GLU A 577 -10.17 17.29 -35.50
C GLU A 577 -9.02 17.46 -34.48
N ASP A 578 -8.18 16.43 -34.30
CA ASP A 578 -7.10 16.38 -33.34
C ASP A 578 -5.74 16.64 -33.99
N THR A 579 -4.76 16.96 -33.18
CA THR A 579 -3.35 17.07 -33.58
C THR A 579 -2.54 16.04 -32.84
N ILE A 580 -1.95 15.09 -33.58
CA ILE A 580 -0.95 14.18 -33.04
C ILE A 580 0.40 14.89 -33.03
N ARG A 581 0.95 15.06 -31.85
CA ARG A 581 2.28 15.61 -31.66
C ARG A 581 3.26 14.48 -31.37
N THR A 582 4.29 14.39 -32.20
CA THR A 582 5.40 13.47 -32.00
C THR A 582 6.66 14.26 -31.64
N PHE A 583 7.29 13.95 -30.52
CA PHE A 583 8.57 14.53 -30.16
C PHE A 583 9.62 13.43 -29.98
N SER A 584 10.86 13.77 -30.37
CA SER A 584 12.02 12.92 -30.22
C SER A 584 13.01 13.59 -29.25
N VAL A 585 13.51 12.77 -28.33
CA VAL A 585 14.53 13.18 -27.36
C VAL A 585 15.77 12.34 -27.59
N LYS A 586 16.92 12.99 -27.82
CA LYS A 586 18.24 12.34 -27.92
C LYS A 586 19.10 12.76 -26.74
N ILE A 587 19.65 11.76 -26.03
CA ILE A 587 20.46 11.95 -24.84
C ILE A 587 21.86 11.40 -25.13
N LYS A 588 22.89 12.27 -25.12
CA LYS A 588 24.27 11.88 -25.41
C LYS A 588 24.93 11.09 -24.28
N ASN A 589 24.64 11.46 -23.04
CA ASN A 589 25.18 10.80 -21.84
C ASN A 589 24.07 10.05 -21.10
N ARG A 590 24.19 8.73 -21.03
CA ARG A 590 23.18 7.85 -20.40
C ARG A 590 23.47 7.53 -18.93
N GLU A 591 24.16 8.41 -18.21
CA GLU A 591 24.65 8.10 -16.86
C GLU A 591 23.67 8.37 -15.74
N ALA A 592 22.42 8.76 -16.06
CA ALA A 592 21.55 9.31 -15.05
C ALA A 592 20.08 8.98 -15.23
N ASN A 593 19.30 9.22 -14.20
CA ASN A 593 17.83 9.18 -14.29
C ASN A 593 17.34 10.28 -15.22
N VAL A 594 16.49 9.89 -16.17
CA VAL A 594 15.89 10.81 -17.13
C VAL A 594 14.42 10.94 -16.80
N SER A 595 13.91 12.17 -16.81
CA SER A 595 12.51 12.48 -16.64
C SER A 595 12.04 13.38 -17.79
N ILE A 596 10.92 13.00 -18.41
CA ILE A 596 10.29 13.78 -19.48
C ILE A 596 8.94 14.27 -18.97
N LYS A 597 8.77 15.58 -18.92
CA LYS A 597 7.56 16.25 -18.44
C LYS A 597 7.03 17.19 -19.50
N ILE A 598 5.71 17.19 -19.69
CA ILE A 598 5.03 18.20 -20.53
C ILE A 598 4.16 19.04 -19.61
N LYS A 599 4.47 20.32 -19.52
CA LYS A 599 3.74 21.28 -18.71
C LYS A 599 2.75 22.04 -19.57
N GLY A 600 1.48 22.05 -19.19
CA GLY A 600 0.44 22.88 -19.80
C GLY A 600 0.30 24.22 -19.06
N LYS A 601 -0.17 25.25 -19.76
CA LYS A 601 -0.47 26.56 -19.17
C LYS A 601 -1.78 26.52 -18.38
N ASP A 602 -2.83 25.99 -18.99
CA ASP A 602 -4.20 26.09 -18.48
C ASP A 602 -4.77 24.75 -17.99
N GLY A 603 -4.29 23.61 -18.50
CA GLY A 603 -4.79 22.28 -18.16
C GLY A 603 -3.84 21.15 -18.52
N ASN A 604 -4.39 19.95 -18.77
CA ASN A 604 -3.62 18.81 -19.23
C ASN A 604 -3.20 19.01 -20.70
N PRO A 605 -1.91 19.08 -21.01
CA PRO A 605 -1.44 19.24 -22.39
C PRO A 605 -1.50 17.94 -23.22
N VAL A 606 -1.68 16.80 -22.57
CA VAL A 606 -1.73 15.46 -23.18
C VAL A 606 -3.15 14.93 -23.02
N LEU A 607 -3.92 14.88 -24.10
CA LEU A 607 -5.29 14.34 -24.08
C LEU A 607 -5.28 12.82 -24.06
N TYR A 608 -4.42 12.22 -24.89
CA TYR A 608 -4.23 10.77 -24.97
C TYR A 608 -2.82 10.45 -25.45
N SER A 609 -2.25 9.34 -24.98
CA SER A 609 -0.98 8.78 -25.45
C SER A 609 -0.99 7.27 -25.29
N ASP A 610 -0.39 6.54 -26.24
CA ASP A 610 -0.16 5.10 -26.15
C ASP A 610 0.94 4.76 -25.12
N GLU A 611 1.76 5.75 -24.77
CA GLU A 611 2.82 5.60 -23.75
C GLU A 611 2.30 5.94 -22.36
N ILE A 612 2.79 5.22 -21.36
CA ILE A 612 2.35 5.39 -19.97
C ILE A 612 2.81 6.74 -19.42
N TYR A 613 1.87 7.54 -18.98
CA TYR A 613 2.16 8.81 -18.32
C TYR A 613 1.28 9.04 -17.09
N SER A 614 1.74 9.91 -16.19
CA SER A 614 1.01 10.37 -15.01
C SER A 614 0.73 11.86 -15.12
N TYR A 615 -0.48 12.31 -14.80
CA TYR A 615 -0.83 13.73 -14.80
C TYR A 615 -0.96 14.29 -13.40
N ASN A 616 -0.16 15.32 -13.09
CA ASN A 616 -0.21 16.04 -11.82
C ASN A 616 -1.09 17.30 -12.00
N VAL A 617 -2.31 17.25 -11.48
CA VAL A 617 -3.30 18.34 -11.60
C VAL A 617 -2.81 19.67 -10.99
N PRO A 618 -2.25 19.73 -9.77
CA PRO A 618 -1.73 20.97 -9.20
C PRO A 618 -0.66 21.67 -10.02
N GLU A 619 0.25 20.90 -10.64
CA GLU A 619 1.37 21.41 -11.42
C GLU A 619 1.04 21.55 -12.90
N LYS A 620 -0.10 21.03 -13.35
CA LYS A 620 -0.53 20.95 -14.76
C LYS A 620 0.53 20.27 -15.63
N THR A 621 1.13 19.20 -15.13
CA THR A 621 2.29 18.53 -15.73
C THR A 621 1.96 17.07 -16.00
N ALA A 622 2.07 16.63 -17.25
CA ALA A 622 2.08 15.24 -17.64
C ALA A 622 3.53 14.73 -17.62
N THR A 623 3.80 13.67 -16.88
CA THR A 623 5.12 13.04 -16.76
C THR A 623 5.09 11.70 -17.45
N PHE A 624 5.89 11.51 -18.50
CA PHE A 624 6.08 10.21 -19.12
C PHE A 624 6.94 9.33 -18.25
N ARG A 625 6.50 8.09 -18.08
CA ARG A 625 7.24 7.09 -17.30
C ARG A 625 8.23 6.40 -18.20
N LEU A 626 9.47 6.30 -17.77
CA LEU A 626 10.58 5.73 -18.52
C LEU A 626 11.10 4.48 -17.84
N PRO A 627 11.70 3.53 -18.58
CA PRO A 627 12.42 2.42 -17.97
C PRO A 627 13.65 2.94 -17.22
N ALA A 628 14.17 2.13 -16.30
CA ALA A 628 15.31 2.48 -15.47
C ALA A 628 16.57 2.85 -16.27
N TRP A 629 16.69 2.35 -17.50
CA TRP A 629 17.75 2.68 -18.45
C TRP A 629 17.12 3.04 -19.80
N PRO A 630 16.77 4.33 -20.01
CA PRO A 630 16.14 4.72 -21.26
C PRO A 630 17.11 4.63 -22.43
N PRO A 631 16.63 4.37 -23.67
CA PRO A 631 17.45 4.40 -24.88
C PRO A 631 18.02 5.81 -25.15
N ALA A 632 19.08 5.88 -25.96
CA ALA A 632 19.71 7.15 -26.32
C ALA A 632 18.78 8.08 -27.13
N GLU A 633 17.90 7.47 -27.92
CA GLU A 633 16.90 8.16 -28.70
C GLU A 633 15.54 7.56 -28.39
N MET A 634 14.58 8.41 -28.04
CA MET A 634 13.22 8.05 -27.68
C MET A 634 12.26 8.92 -28.45
N THR A 635 11.19 8.35 -28.96
CA THR A 635 10.12 9.05 -29.67
C THR A 635 8.81 8.78 -28.98
N PHE A 636 8.06 9.84 -28.68
CA PHE A 636 6.77 9.79 -28.02
C PHE A 636 5.71 10.47 -28.87
N SER A 637 4.56 9.84 -28.99
CA SER A 637 3.41 10.39 -29.71
C SER A 637 2.23 10.55 -28.77
N TYR A 638 1.55 11.69 -28.88
CA TYR A 638 0.35 11.95 -28.08
C TYR A 638 -0.61 12.90 -28.80
N ILE A 639 -1.90 12.79 -28.45
CA ILE A 639 -2.90 13.77 -28.89
C ILE A 639 -2.74 15.01 -28.03
N ALA A 640 -2.37 16.12 -28.66
CA ALA A 640 -2.04 17.37 -27.99
C ALA A 640 -3.26 18.27 -27.85
N ASP A 641 -3.43 18.89 -26.69
CA ASP A 641 -4.30 20.07 -26.57
C ASP A 641 -3.59 21.28 -27.19
N THR A 642 -3.95 21.59 -28.44
CA THR A 642 -3.33 22.69 -29.20
C THR A 642 -3.86 24.08 -28.85
N LEU A 643 -4.93 24.17 -28.06
CA LEU A 643 -5.53 25.45 -27.64
C LEU A 643 -4.70 26.14 -26.56
N GLN A 644 -3.81 25.42 -25.88
CA GLN A 644 -2.94 25.98 -24.85
C GLN A 644 -1.45 25.93 -25.22
N GLU A 645 -0.70 26.85 -24.65
CA GLU A 645 0.77 26.78 -24.68
C GLU A 645 1.24 25.61 -23.84
N SER A 646 2.22 24.87 -24.35
CA SER A 646 2.84 23.75 -23.62
C SER A 646 4.38 23.87 -23.64
N GLU A 647 5.03 23.24 -22.65
CA GLU A 647 6.48 23.22 -22.52
C GLU A 647 6.93 21.78 -22.27
N ILE A 648 7.74 21.23 -23.17
CA ILE A 648 8.41 19.94 -22.97
C ILE A 648 9.66 20.17 -22.16
N ILE A 649 9.79 19.50 -21.02
CA ILE A 649 10.91 19.61 -20.09
C ILE A 649 11.57 18.24 -19.98
N VAL A 650 12.81 18.14 -20.39
CA VAL A 650 13.64 16.95 -20.22
C VAL A 650 14.68 17.23 -19.15
N THR A 651 14.75 16.37 -18.17
CA THR A 651 15.64 16.50 -17.02
C THR A 651 16.49 15.25 -16.90
N GLU A 652 17.81 15.41 -16.87
CA GLU A 652 18.79 14.38 -16.60
C GLU A 652 19.43 14.66 -15.24
N THR A 653 19.38 13.69 -14.32
CA THR A 653 19.94 13.84 -12.98
C THR A 653 21.20 12.98 -12.84
N LYS A 654 22.34 13.60 -12.61
CA LYS A 654 23.65 12.95 -12.41
C LYS A 654 24.07 12.98 -10.96
N HIS A 655 24.83 11.97 -10.55
CA HIS A 655 25.44 11.84 -9.24
C HIS A 655 26.96 11.93 -9.32
N PRO A 656 27.56 13.13 -9.38
CA PRO A 656 29.00 13.28 -9.41
C PRO A 656 29.67 12.90 -8.09
N GLU A 657 28.97 13.05 -6.95
CA GLU A 657 29.44 12.74 -5.58
C GLU A 657 28.26 12.27 -4.73
N GLU A 658 28.49 11.50 -3.67
CA GLU A 658 27.42 10.95 -2.81
C GLU A 658 26.44 11.98 -2.22
N ASP A 659 26.87 13.22 -2.07
CA ASP A 659 26.10 14.32 -1.45
C ASP A 659 25.67 15.43 -2.43
N LYS A 660 25.90 15.30 -3.73
CA LYS A 660 25.57 16.31 -4.73
C LYS A 660 24.84 15.74 -5.92
N PHE A 661 23.75 16.39 -6.32
CA PHE A 661 23.04 16.11 -7.56
C PHE A 661 23.31 17.20 -8.58
N LEU A 662 23.71 16.81 -9.78
CA LEU A 662 23.73 17.70 -10.93
C LEU A 662 22.48 17.43 -11.77
N VAL A 663 21.58 18.39 -11.85
CA VAL A 663 20.36 18.31 -12.65
C VAL A 663 20.57 19.11 -13.92
N LEU A 664 20.69 18.42 -15.04
CA LEU A 664 20.75 19.01 -16.37
C LEU A 664 19.31 19.11 -16.90
N LYS A 665 18.88 20.31 -17.25
CA LYS A 665 17.52 20.59 -17.69
C LYS A 665 17.52 21.25 -19.05
N LYS A 666 16.68 20.76 -19.96
CA LYS A 666 16.38 21.38 -21.24
C LYS A 666 14.88 21.51 -21.41
N SER A 667 14.44 22.68 -21.84
CA SER A 667 13.02 22.90 -22.13
C SER A 667 12.80 23.41 -23.54
N LEU A 668 11.65 23.00 -24.12
CA LEU A 668 11.21 23.45 -25.44
C LEU A 668 9.77 23.94 -25.31
N LYS A 669 9.59 25.27 -25.56
CA LYS A 669 8.24 25.87 -25.53
C LYS A 669 7.56 25.73 -26.87
N ILE A 670 6.29 25.32 -26.81
CA ILE A 670 5.43 25.11 -27.97
C ILE A 670 4.26 26.09 -27.87
N PRO A 671 4.10 27.00 -28.81
CA PRO A 671 3.02 27.99 -28.80
C PRO A 671 1.66 27.34 -29.08
N ALA A 672 0.59 27.93 -28.58
CA ALA A 672 -0.77 27.55 -28.94
C ALA A 672 -1.05 27.76 -30.43
N LYS A 673 -1.76 26.87 -31.11
CA LYS A 673 -2.27 27.12 -32.46
C LYS A 673 -3.36 28.20 -32.39
N ASN A 674 -3.17 29.33 -33.05
CA ASN A 674 -4.17 30.40 -33.12
C ASN A 674 -5.41 29.88 -33.87
N GLU A 675 -6.58 29.89 -33.25
CA GLU A 675 -7.89 29.56 -33.86
C GLU A 675 -8.20 30.37 -35.16
N LYS A 676 -7.55 31.48 -35.39
CA LYS A 676 -7.77 32.32 -36.58
C LYS A 676 -7.26 31.72 -37.88
N LEU A 677 -6.24 30.85 -37.84
CA LEU A 677 -5.68 30.25 -39.06
C LEU A 677 -6.49 28.99 -39.54
N SER A 678 -7.27 28.38 -38.67
CA SER A 678 -8.12 27.24 -39.08
C SER A 678 -9.43 27.66 -39.76
N LYS A 679 -9.96 28.84 -39.43
CA LYS A 679 -11.20 29.37 -40.05
C LYS A 679 -10.98 30.01 -41.42
N GLU A 680 -9.79 30.45 -41.77
CA GLU A 680 -9.47 30.93 -43.11
C GLU A 680 -9.27 29.80 -44.12
N LYS A 681 -8.87 28.60 -43.68
CA LYS A 681 -8.74 27.43 -44.59
C LYS A 681 -10.03 26.64 -44.81
N SER A 682 -11.05 26.84 -43.98
CA SER A 682 -12.38 26.17 -44.19
C SER A 682 -13.40 27.06 -44.96
N GLY A 683 -13.00 28.25 -45.35
CA GLY A 683 -13.84 29.16 -46.12
C GLY A 683 -13.61 29.19 -47.65
N GLU A 684 -12.70 28.36 -48.15
CA GLU A 684 -12.45 28.19 -49.60
C GLU A 684 -12.66 26.73 -50.02
N ILE A 685 -13.90 26.26 -49.96
CA ILE A 685 -14.39 25.14 -50.75
C ILE A 685 -15.84 25.48 -51.12
#